data_83e896aed8cafa56b995e40213ab25f8
#
_entry.id   83e896aed8cafa56b995e40213ab25f8
#
_cell.length_a   1.000
_cell.length_b   1.000
_cell.length_c   1.000
_cell.angle_alpha   90.00
_cell.angle_beta   90.00
_cell.angle_gamma   90.00
#
_symmetry.space_group_name_H-M   'P 1'
#
loop_
_entity.id
_entity.type
_entity.pdbx_description
1 polymer ?
#
loop_
_entity_poly.entity_id
_entity_poly.type
_entity_poly.pdbx_seq_one_letter_code
_entity_poly.pdbx_strand_id
1 'polypeptide(L)'
;MSIRFVSMHTSPVDVPGSGDAGGMNVVERHQAHALASLGHNVELVTRRADPDVAEVVELSPGVTLRHLPAGPPTRLPKSRIDDHLEEFQAHLRRLDAPDVVHSHHWMSGVSAIPCAREWGVPHIQSFHSVAALPDSPLGEGEPPESPRRVPGERFAAQESDLVVAVSHAEARTVIDRCGCDPGRIRIVSPGVDSQHFRPLLAGEEPWRDEPYLLFAARLQPLKGADLALAAYALLDRSIRPRLVISGDTSDDFADYRTELDRIVAEHDLAAEVDFVGPKSPEELAVMLRAARIVLVPSHSETYGLIALEASASAVPVIASAAGGLTEAVVHGCSGVLIPEREPSLWAEAMTRVLHDQTYADRLGRNGRTHALGFSWEEHADHLVGLYRRVAEAARSAPPAAGRRDILPALRSAAAVGMVHAHPDDESLATGALIADLVDHDVRVHVLTATRGERGEVVDGPLRHLEGTPELHAHRMAELAAAVDALGGEPPSLLDYEDSGMQWITETVAGPADDLGERALTNAPLDEVAAQVVDWARREGLSYLVTYDSTGGYGHPDHVHLHHAGVLAAALAGIPLIEVLPTRKGIRWRGEWTELPHTRARVVAAVRAHATQVTVADPAHEDGIVVIHSGGQRELIPLAVGLRRSTGTGTGVRTDRTHTSGL
;
A
#
# COMPACT_ATOMS: atom_id res chain seq x y z
N MET A 1 8.90 22.62 15.73
CA MET A 1 7.61 22.03 15.32
C MET A 1 7.23 20.94 16.29
N SER A 2 5.93 20.76 16.52
CA SER A 2 5.37 19.58 17.16
C SER A 2 5.05 18.55 16.07
N ILE A 3 5.68 17.39 16.13
CA ILE A 3 5.59 16.33 15.12
C ILE A 3 4.97 15.12 15.79
N ARG A 4 3.92 14.55 15.20
CA ARG A 4 3.30 13.33 15.68
C ARG A 4 3.57 12.18 14.74
N PHE A 5 4.33 11.19 15.20
CA PHE A 5 4.49 9.91 14.52
C PHE A 5 3.39 8.95 14.97
N VAL A 6 2.77 8.26 14.03
CA VAL A 6 1.73 7.26 14.31
C VAL A 6 2.20 5.90 13.84
N SER A 7 2.31 4.94 14.76
CA SER A 7 2.77 3.58 14.53
C SER A 7 1.84 2.60 15.28
N MET A 8 0.70 2.26 14.66
CA MET A 8 -0.37 1.54 15.33
C MET A 8 -0.02 0.08 15.64
N HIS A 9 0.58 -0.64 14.67
CA HIS A 9 0.68 -2.11 14.73
C HIS A 9 1.86 -2.64 15.54
N THR A 10 2.91 -1.83 15.75
CA THR A 10 4.09 -2.18 16.55
C THR A 10 4.62 -0.96 17.27
N SER A 11 5.15 -1.16 18.48
CA SER A 11 5.72 -0.06 19.25
C SER A 11 7.13 0.31 18.75
N PRO A 12 7.45 1.59 18.54
CA PRO A 12 8.79 2.02 18.14
C PRO A 12 9.92 1.57 19.09
N VAL A 13 9.60 1.21 20.34
CA VAL A 13 10.57 0.76 21.34
C VAL A 13 10.69 -0.76 21.45
N ASP A 14 9.89 -1.52 20.69
CA ASP A 14 10.03 -2.97 20.65
C ASP A 14 11.41 -3.37 20.08
N VAL A 15 11.96 -4.48 20.60
CA VAL A 15 13.29 -4.96 20.19
C VAL A 15 13.22 -5.48 18.76
N PRO A 16 14.01 -4.92 17.81
CA PRO A 16 14.04 -5.40 16.44
C PRO A 16 14.38 -6.92 16.36
N GLY A 17 13.70 -7.64 15.48
CA GLY A 17 13.87 -9.08 15.34
C GLY A 17 13.03 -9.92 16.30
N SER A 18 12.20 -9.30 17.16
CA SER A 18 11.23 -9.98 18.02
C SER A 18 9.80 -9.70 17.54
N GLY A 19 8.97 -10.73 17.39
CA GLY A 19 7.60 -10.61 16.88
C GLY A 19 7.55 -9.86 15.55
N ASP A 20 6.72 -8.81 15.45
CA ASP A 20 6.59 -7.97 14.25
C ASP A 20 7.55 -6.77 14.22
N ALA A 21 8.35 -6.57 15.27
CA ALA A 21 9.31 -5.48 15.32
C ALA A 21 10.47 -5.69 14.34
N GLY A 22 10.83 -4.67 13.59
CA GLY A 22 11.85 -4.77 12.56
C GLY A 22 12.47 -3.43 12.17
N GLY A 23 12.89 -3.31 10.91
CA GLY A 23 13.54 -2.10 10.39
C GLY A 23 12.73 -0.82 10.56
N MET A 24 11.39 -0.90 10.48
CA MET A 24 10.50 0.24 10.69
C MET A 24 10.70 0.86 12.09
N ASN A 25 10.69 0.04 13.14
CA ASN A 25 10.87 0.51 14.52
C ASN A 25 12.23 1.20 14.72
N VAL A 26 13.28 0.68 14.06
CA VAL A 26 14.61 1.30 14.06
C VAL A 26 14.55 2.68 13.41
N VAL A 27 13.94 2.77 12.22
CA VAL A 27 13.80 4.04 11.48
C VAL A 27 13.03 5.07 12.30
N GLU A 28 11.84 4.71 12.82
CA GLU A 28 11.01 5.63 13.62
C GLU A 28 11.74 6.18 14.83
N ARG A 29 12.41 5.31 15.58
CA ARG A 29 13.14 5.72 16.78
C ARG A 29 14.29 6.68 16.46
N HIS A 30 15.10 6.36 15.46
CA HIS A 30 16.21 7.21 15.06
C HIS A 30 15.74 8.53 14.45
N GLN A 31 14.69 8.52 13.63
CA GLN A 31 14.06 9.73 13.12
C GLN A 31 13.58 10.64 14.26
N ALA A 32 12.87 10.07 15.25
CA ALA A 32 12.36 10.84 16.38
C ALA A 32 13.49 11.52 17.17
N HIS A 33 14.56 10.77 17.49
CA HIS A 33 15.71 11.31 18.21
C HIS A 33 16.48 12.37 17.39
N ALA A 34 16.71 12.12 16.10
CA ALA A 34 17.39 13.07 15.23
C ALA A 34 16.59 14.38 15.06
N LEU A 35 15.26 14.29 14.88
CA LEU A 35 14.39 15.46 14.83
C LEU A 35 14.37 16.24 16.16
N ALA A 36 14.39 15.53 17.30
CA ALA A 36 14.48 16.17 18.60
C ALA A 36 15.83 16.88 18.80
N SER A 37 16.93 16.32 18.32
CA SER A 37 18.25 16.95 18.32
C SER A 37 18.29 18.26 17.50
N LEU A 38 17.44 18.38 16.50
CA LEU A 38 17.22 19.61 15.72
C LEU A 38 16.25 20.61 16.41
N GLY A 39 15.84 20.34 17.64
CA GLY A 39 14.96 21.22 18.43
C GLY A 39 13.48 21.09 18.15
N HIS A 40 13.03 19.95 17.64
CA HIS A 40 11.62 19.63 17.44
C HIS A 40 11.09 18.77 18.60
N ASN A 41 9.77 18.86 18.88
CA ASN A 41 9.10 17.96 19.82
C ASN A 41 8.45 16.84 19.02
N VAL A 42 8.80 15.59 19.32
CA VAL A 42 8.27 14.41 18.64
C VAL A 42 7.46 13.56 19.60
N GLU A 43 6.19 13.35 19.29
CA GLU A 43 5.33 12.42 19.99
C GLU A 43 5.11 11.18 19.13
N LEU A 44 5.60 10.04 19.58
CA LEU A 44 5.34 8.74 19.00
C LEU A 44 4.04 8.21 19.59
N VAL A 45 3.09 7.76 18.75
CA VAL A 45 1.79 7.26 19.20
C VAL A 45 1.61 5.83 18.70
N THR A 46 1.36 4.90 19.60
CA THR A 46 1.17 3.48 19.32
C THR A 46 -0.03 2.89 20.05
N ARG A 47 -0.46 1.70 19.65
CA ARG A 47 -1.50 0.95 20.35
C ARG A 47 -0.95 0.41 21.68
N ARG A 48 -1.76 0.49 22.73
CA ARG A 48 -1.43 -0.15 24.01
C ARG A 48 -1.51 -1.68 23.86
N ALA A 49 -0.37 -2.36 24.00
CA ALA A 49 -0.24 -3.81 23.89
C ALA A 49 0.17 -4.48 25.21
N ASP A 50 0.19 -3.72 26.32
CA ASP A 50 0.47 -4.18 27.67
C ASP A 50 -0.34 -3.32 28.64
N PRO A 51 -1.12 -3.91 29.59
CA PRO A 51 -1.93 -3.17 30.54
C PRO A 51 -1.09 -2.37 31.56
N ASP A 52 0.15 -2.79 31.82
CA ASP A 52 1.01 -2.23 32.84
C ASP A 52 1.87 -1.04 32.36
N VAL A 53 1.90 -0.79 31.03
CA VAL A 53 2.65 0.36 30.52
C VAL A 53 1.93 1.67 30.79
N ALA A 54 2.71 2.71 31.14
CA ALA A 54 2.20 4.08 31.31
C ALA A 54 1.59 4.59 30.00
N GLU A 55 0.57 5.45 30.11
CA GLU A 55 -0.04 6.08 28.92
C GLU A 55 0.97 6.91 28.14
N VAL A 56 1.83 7.66 28.85
CA VAL A 56 2.89 8.48 28.26
C VAL A 56 4.21 8.20 28.93
N VAL A 57 5.25 7.98 28.09
CA VAL A 57 6.63 7.74 28.55
C VAL A 57 7.55 8.71 27.84
N GLU A 58 8.38 9.44 28.57
CA GLU A 58 9.47 10.22 27.99
C GLU A 58 10.63 9.27 27.65
N LEU A 59 10.99 9.19 26.37
CA LEU A 59 12.09 8.36 25.89
C LEU A 59 13.43 9.09 25.95
N SER A 60 13.41 10.38 25.65
CA SER A 60 14.54 11.30 25.75
C SER A 60 14.03 12.77 25.69
N PRO A 61 14.85 13.78 25.98
CA PRO A 61 14.42 15.15 25.84
C PRO A 61 13.86 15.47 24.48
N GLY A 62 12.59 15.88 24.44
CA GLY A 62 11.86 16.19 23.20
C GLY A 62 11.24 14.99 22.47
N VAL A 63 11.37 13.76 22.98
CA VAL A 63 10.73 12.55 22.42
C VAL A 63 9.87 11.88 23.48
N THR A 64 8.59 11.76 23.19
CA THR A 64 7.61 11.06 24.05
C THR A 64 6.96 9.91 23.30
N LEU A 65 6.60 8.84 24.01
CA LEU A 65 5.82 7.71 23.50
C LEU A 65 4.47 7.69 24.21
N ARG A 66 3.39 7.67 23.44
CA ARG A 66 2.02 7.56 23.95
C ARG A 66 1.39 6.24 23.52
N HIS A 67 0.76 5.57 24.47
CA HIS A 67 0.02 4.34 24.26
C HIS A 67 -1.49 4.61 24.24
N LEU A 68 -2.15 4.42 23.11
CA LEU A 68 -3.60 4.59 22.96
C LEU A 68 -4.33 3.24 23.12
N PRO A 69 -5.47 3.22 23.82
CA PRO A 69 -6.34 2.04 23.85
C PRO A 69 -6.89 1.76 22.45
N ALA A 70 -6.83 0.50 22.03
CA ALA A 70 -7.51 -0.01 20.84
C ALA A 70 -7.53 -1.54 20.92
N GLY A 71 -8.69 -2.10 21.18
CA GLY A 71 -8.85 -3.52 21.49
C GLY A 71 -8.22 -3.93 22.83
N PRO A 72 -7.99 -5.23 23.04
CA PRO A 72 -7.40 -5.73 24.29
C PRO A 72 -5.97 -5.20 24.46
N PRO A 73 -5.55 -4.84 25.71
CA PRO A 73 -4.19 -4.36 25.97
C PRO A 73 -3.19 -5.53 26.03
N THR A 74 -3.15 -6.33 24.97
CA THR A 74 -2.25 -7.49 24.80
C THR A 74 -1.65 -7.46 23.40
N ARG A 75 -0.57 -8.20 23.18
CA ARG A 75 -0.06 -8.42 21.83
C ARG A 75 -1.13 -9.14 21.00
N LEU A 76 -1.30 -8.71 19.78
CA LEU A 76 -2.21 -9.30 18.78
C LEU A 76 -1.39 -9.68 17.55
N PRO A 77 -1.77 -10.78 16.85
CA PRO A 77 -1.26 -11.04 15.50
C PRO A 77 -1.54 -9.84 14.59
N LYS A 78 -0.63 -9.54 13.68
CA LYS A 78 -0.72 -8.37 12.78
C LYS A 78 -2.04 -8.37 11.99
N SER A 79 -2.51 -9.54 11.58
CA SER A 79 -3.77 -9.75 10.84
C SER A 79 -5.04 -9.43 11.65
N ARG A 80 -4.93 -9.16 12.96
CA ARG A 80 -6.07 -8.85 13.85
C ARG A 80 -6.04 -7.42 14.39
N ILE A 81 -4.95 -6.68 14.17
CA ILE A 81 -4.81 -5.31 14.69
C ILE A 81 -5.74 -4.34 13.95
N ASP A 82 -5.97 -4.56 12.69
CA ASP A 82 -6.84 -3.70 11.87
C ASP A 82 -8.34 -3.78 12.21
N ASP A 83 -8.76 -4.79 12.98
CA ASP A 83 -10.10 -4.82 13.58
C ASP A 83 -10.36 -3.62 14.53
N HIS A 84 -9.28 -2.98 15.02
CA HIS A 84 -9.31 -1.90 16.02
C HIS A 84 -8.94 -0.51 15.46
N LEU A 85 -8.91 -0.33 14.13
CA LEU A 85 -8.58 0.94 13.47
C LEU A 85 -9.49 2.10 13.92
N GLU A 86 -10.79 1.85 13.99
CA GLU A 86 -11.79 2.87 14.35
C GLU A 86 -11.65 3.31 15.82
N GLU A 87 -11.40 2.37 16.72
CA GLU A 87 -11.18 2.66 18.14
C GLU A 87 -9.88 3.45 18.34
N PHE A 88 -8.78 3.05 17.67
CA PHE A 88 -7.52 3.78 17.69
C PHE A 88 -7.68 5.20 17.16
N GLN A 89 -8.36 5.38 16.03
CA GLN A 89 -8.66 6.68 15.44
C GLN A 89 -9.49 7.56 16.41
N ALA A 90 -10.49 6.99 17.09
CA ALA A 90 -11.33 7.74 18.03
C ALA A 90 -10.52 8.28 19.22
N HIS A 91 -9.52 7.52 19.71
CA HIS A 91 -8.60 7.97 20.74
C HIS A 91 -7.57 8.98 20.20
N LEU A 92 -7.00 8.75 19.02
CA LEU A 92 -6.07 9.66 18.36
C LEU A 92 -6.70 11.05 18.15
N ARG A 93 -7.95 11.10 17.71
CA ARG A 93 -8.72 12.33 17.46
C ARG A 93 -8.86 13.25 18.68
N ARG A 94 -8.80 12.68 19.90
CA ARG A 94 -8.93 13.45 21.15
C ARG A 94 -7.65 14.14 21.58
N LEU A 95 -6.55 13.86 20.93
CA LEU A 95 -5.27 14.51 21.22
C LEU A 95 -5.21 15.91 20.59
N ASP A 96 -4.38 16.78 21.18
CA ASP A 96 -4.14 18.12 20.63
C ASP A 96 -3.52 18.03 19.24
N ALA A 97 -3.86 18.97 18.34
CA ALA A 97 -3.31 19.01 17.00
C ALA A 97 -1.78 19.27 17.00
N PRO A 98 -0.97 18.47 16.31
CA PRO A 98 0.44 18.77 16.07
C PRO A 98 0.60 19.76 14.89
N ASP A 99 1.83 20.16 14.58
CA ASP A 99 2.12 20.92 13.34
C ASP A 99 2.10 20.00 12.10
N VAL A 100 2.43 18.71 12.28
CA VAL A 100 2.46 17.70 11.21
C VAL A 100 2.23 16.31 11.78
N VAL A 101 1.53 15.46 11.01
CA VAL A 101 1.35 14.03 11.30
C VAL A 101 2.15 13.21 10.29
N HIS A 102 2.96 12.27 10.77
CA HIS A 102 3.68 11.32 9.94
C HIS A 102 3.33 9.90 10.36
N SER A 103 2.63 9.19 9.50
CA SER A 103 2.21 7.81 9.75
C SER A 103 3.19 6.82 9.17
N HIS A 104 3.47 5.77 9.92
CA HIS A 104 4.29 4.64 9.52
C HIS A 104 3.42 3.40 9.39
N HIS A 105 3.50 2.73 8.23
CA HIS A 105 2.63 1.62 7.82
C HIS A 105 1.19 2.06 7.50
N TRP A 106 0.49 1.26 6.67
CA TRP A 106 -0.85 1.60 6.15
C TRP A 106 -1.93 1.76 7.22
N MET A 107 -1.92 0.92 8.28
CA MET A 107 -2.90 0.99 9.37
C MET A 107 -2.88 2.35 10.05
N SER A 108 -1.67 2.87 10.26
CA SER A 108 -1.46 4.18 10.86
C SER A 108 -1.98 5.31 9.96
N GLY A 109 -1.74 5.19 8.64
CA GLY A 109 -2.26 6.14 7.65
C GLY A 109 -3.77 6.17 7.62
N VAL A 110 -4.42 5.00 7.58
CA VAL A 110 -5.90 4.90 7.60
C VAL A 110 -6.49 5.58 8.84
N SER A 111 -5.88 5.37 10.01
CA SER A 111 -6.36 5.97 11.27
C SER A 111 -6.04 7.46 11.39
N ALA A 112 -4.89 7.91 10.90
CA ALA A 112 -4.40 9.26 11.18
C ALA A 112 -4.82 10.31 10.14
N ILE A 113 -5.02 9.94 8.87
CA ILE A 113 -5.42 10.87 7.80
C ILE A 113 -6.71 11.62 8.16
N PRO A 114 -7.80 10.96 8.62
CA PRO A 114 -9.02 11.66 9.01
C PRO A 114 -8.78 12.65 10.16
N CYS A 115 -7.95 12.29 11.14
CA CYS A 115 -7.61 13.15 12.26
C CYS A 115 -6.80 14.37 11.80
N ALA A 116 -5.78 14.18 10.97
CA ALA A 116 -4.98 15.27 10.41
C ALA A 116 -5.84 16.30 9.64
N ARG A 117 -6.83 15.79 8.88
CA ARG A 117 -7.81 16.64 8.17
C ARG A 117 -8.69 17.47 9.11
N GLU A 118 -9.18 16.85 10.18
CA GLU A 118 -9.99 17.54 11.19
C GLU A 118 -9.18 18.61 11.93
N TRP A 119 -7.92 18.34 12.21
CA TRP A 119 -6.99 19.32 12.81
C TRP A 119 -6.52 20.38 11.81
N GLY A 120 -6.70 20.18 10.51
CA GLY A 120 -6.23 21.09 9.46
C GLY A 120 -4.72 21.09 9.31
N VAL A 121 -4.04 19.99 9.63
CA VAL A 121 -2.60 19.83 9.55
C VAL A 121 -2.21 18.85 8.44
N PRO A 122 -1.01 18.98 7.84
CA PRO A 122 -0.56 18.06 6.80
C PRO A 122 -0.29 16.66 7.34
N HIS A 123 -0.57 15.66 6.49
CA HIS A 123 -0.30 14.26 6.73
C HIS A 123 0.77 13.73 5.77
N ILE A 124 1.77 13.06 6.33
CA ILE A 124 2.83 12.37 5.60
C ILE A 124 2.72 10.86 5.84
N GLN A 125 3.01 10.04 4.84
CA GLN A 125 2.98 8.59 4.91
C GLN A 125 4.33 7.97 4.58
N SER A 126 4.83 7.06 5.43
CA SER A 126 5.87 6.07 5.11
C SER A 126 5.29 4.67 5.20
N PHE A 127 5.59 3.81 4.19
CA PHE A 127 4.99 2.47 4.14
C PHE A 127 5.85 1.41 4.83
N HIS A 128 7.16 1.43 4.64
CA HIS A 128 8.13 0.43 5.11
C HIS A 128 7.90 -1.00 4.61
N SER A 129 6.73 -1.32 4.13
CA SER A 129 6.37 -2.52 3.37
C SER A 129 5.08 -2.26 2.61
N VAL A 130 4.96 -2.83 1.42
CA VAL A 130 3.76 -2.84 0.59
C VAL A 130 3.42 -4.28 0.30
N ALA A 131 2.13 -4.64 0.31
CA ALA A 131 1.66 -5.99 0.07
C ALA A 131 2.25 -6.58 -1.22
N ALA A 132 2.71 -7.84 -1.17
CA ALA A 132 3.13 -8.55 -2.37
C ALA A 132 1.92 -8.81 -3.29
N LEU A 133 2.18 -8.98 -4.59
CA LEU A 133 1.14 -9.48 -5.48
C LEU A 133 0.96 -10.99 -5.21
N PRO A 134 -0.27 -11.50 -5.22
CA PRO A 134 -0.58 -12.89 -4.89
C PRO A 134 0.17 -13.92 -5.73
N ASP A 135 0.37 -13.63 -7.02
CA ASP A 135 1.04 -14.53 -7.97
C ASP A 135 2.56 -14.32 -8.01
N SER A 136 3.10 -13.51 -7.10
CA SER A 136 4.55 -13.35 -6.99
C SER A 136 5.12 -14.43 -6.06
N PRO A 137 6.39 -14.87 -6.29
CA PRO A 137 7.09 -15.76 -5.35
C PRO A 137 7.17 -15.21 -3.91
N LEU A 138 6.91 -13.92 -3.74
CA LEU A 138 6.85 -13.24 -2.44
C LEU A 138 5.54 -13.52 -1.70
N GLY A 139 4.43 -13.79 -2.43
CA GLY A 139 3.13 -14.07 -1.83
C GLY A 139 3.12 -15.34 -0.97
N GLU A 140 3.91 -16.35 -1.32
CA GLU A 140 4.03 -17.59 -0.54
C GLU A 140 4.80 -17.42 0.78
N GLY A 141 5.62 -16.37 0.90
CA GLY A 141 6.46 -16.10 2.06
C GLY A 141 6.01 -14.91 2.90
N GLU A 142 4.88 -14.29 2.59
CA GLU A 142 4.28 -13.23 3.41
C GLU A 142 3.24 -13.82 4.40
N PRO A 143 3.10 -13.21 5.60
CA PRO A 143 2.05 -13.62 6.54
C PRO A 143 0.67 -13.43 5.93
N PRO A 144 -0.35 -14.18 6.38
CA PRO A 144 -1.73 -13.93 6.02
C PRO A 144 -2.07 -12.46 6.26
N GLU A 145 -2.40 -11.73 5.20
CA GLU A 145 -2.67 -10.31 5.30
C GLU A 145 -4.19 -10.08 5.37
N SER A 146 -4.56 -9.04 6.13
CA SER A 146 -5.94 -8.60 6.18
C SER A 146 -6.44 -8.16 4.79
N PRO A 147 -7.67 -8.51 4.40
CA PRO A 147 -8.27 -8.02 3.15
C PRO A 147 -8.39 -6.48 3.09
N ARG A 148 -8.22 -5.78 4.22
CA ARG A 148 -8.18 -4.33 4.27
C ARG A 148 -6.83 -3.73 3.89
N ARG A 149 -5.74 -4.53 3.78
CA ARG A 149 -4.38 -4.02 3.56
C ARG A 149 -4.27 -3.29 2.23
N VAL A 150 -4.56 -3.94 1.13
CA VAL A 150 -4.41 -3.33 -0.21
C VAL A 150 -5.27 -2.06 -0.36
N PRO A 151 -6.57 -2.06 0.00
CA PRO A 151 -7.34 -0.81 0.01
C PRO A 151 -6.80 0.26 0.95
N GLY A 152 -6.30 -0.14 2.12
CA GLY A 152 -5.72 0.79 3.10
C GLY A 152 -4.40 1.41 2.61
N GLU A 153 -3.54 0.63 1.94
CA GLU A 153 -2.31 1.13 1.31
C GLU A 153 -2.64 2.14 0.20
N ARG A 154 -3.61 1.82 -0.68
CA ARG A 154 -4.07 2.76 -1.71
C ARG A 154 -4.63 4.05 -1.10
N PHE A 155 -5.49 3.93 -0.10
CA PHE A 155 -6.01 5.09 0.61
C PHE A 155 -4.89 5.94 1.19
N ALA A 156 -3.95 5.34 1.94
CA ALA A 156 -2.84 6.07 2.55
C ALA A 156 -1.94 6.75 1.50
N ALA A 157 -1.65 6.07 0.37
CA ALA A 157 -0.84 6.61 -0.70
C ALA A 157 -1.48 7.80 -1.43
N GLN A 158 -2.79 7.72 -1.69
CA GLN A 158 -3.51 8.72 -2.49
C GLN A 158 -3.98 9.92 -1.67
N GLU A 159 -4.26 9.71 -0.38
CA GLU A 159 -4.89 10.69 0.48
C GLU A 159 -3.93 11.47 1.38
N SER A 160 -2.67 11.03 1.49
CA SER A 160 -1.61 11.78 2.17
C SER A 160 -1.18 13.00 1.36
N ASP A 161 -0.76 14.06 2.04
CA ASP A 161 -0.22 15.26 1.37
C ASP A 161 1.16 14.98 0.77
N LEU A 162 1.91 14.05 1.36
CA LEU A 162 3.21 13.58 0.90
C LEU A 162 3.42 12.11 1.29
N VAL A 163 4.09 11.35 0.43
CA VAL A 163 4.63 10.03 0.74
C VAL A 163 6.15 10.13 0.82
N VAL A 164 6.73 9.56 1.87
CA VAL A 164 8.17 9.43 2.04
C VAL A 164 8.55 7.97 1.89
N ALA A 165 9.25 7.64 0.81
CA ALA A 165 9.79 6.31 0.56
C ALA A 165 11.26 6.25 0.99
N VAL A 166 11.69 5.09 1.47
CA VAL A 166 13.09 4.89 1.92
C VAL A 166 14.04 4.56 0.77
N SER A 167 13.52 4.21 -0.41
CA SER A 167 14.29 3.86 -1.61
C SER A 167 13.51 4.16 -2.90
N HIS A 168 14.23 4.19 -4.04
CA HIS A 168 13.60 4.27 -5.35
C HIS A 168 12.76 3.01 -5.66
N ALA A 169 13.18 1.86 -5.16
CA ALA A 169 12.43 0.61 -5.32
C ALA A 169 11.08 0.67 -4.60
N GLU A 170 11.05 1.14 -3.34
CA GLU A 170 9.79 1.34 -2.62
C GLU A 170 8.92 2.41 -3.30
N ALA A 171 9.53 3.53 -3.71
CA ALA A 171 8.78 4.60 -4.40
C ALA A 171 8.08 4.08 -5.65
N ARG A 172 8.75 3.29 -6.50
CA ARG A 172 8.13 2.64 -7.67
C ARG A 172 6.99 1.73 -7.25
N THR A 173 7.21 0.88 -6.26
CA THR A 173 6.17 -0.04 -5.77
C THR A 173 4.92 0.72 -5.29
N VAL A 174 5.09 1.82 -4.56
CA VAL A 174 3.97 2.65 -4.07
C VAL A 174 3.25 3.37 -5.22
N ILE A 175 3.99 3.85 -6.23
CA ILE A 175 3.39 4.44 -7.43
C ILE A 175 2.58 3.40 -8.19
N ASP A 176 3.19 2.26 -8.52
CA ASP A 176 2.63 1.27 -9.42
C ASP A 176 1.46 0.49 -8.79
N ARG A 177 1.55 0.16 -7.49
CA ARG A 177 0.54 -0.69 -6.82
C ARG A 177 -0.50 0.09 -6.03
N CYS A 178 -0.09 1.23 -5.43
CA CYS A 178 -0.99 2.01 -4.58
C CYS A 178 -1.56 3.23 -5.30
N GLY A 179 -1.12 3.54 -6.54
CA GLY A 179 -1.61 4.68 -7.32
C GLY A 179 -1.21 6.03 -6.72
N CYS A 180 -0.04 6.11 -6.08
CA CYS A 180 0.48 7.37 -5.57
C CYS A 180 0.84 8.31 -6.73
N ASP A 181 0.46 9.58 -6.61
CA ASP A 181 0.92 10.61 -7.54
C ASP A 181 2.45 10.76 -7.44
N PRO A 182 3.22 10.54 -8.53
CA PRO A 182 4.68 10.72 -8.53
C PRO A 182 5.13 12.11 -8.05
N GLY A 183 4.30 13.13 -8.22
CA GLY A 183 4.55 14.48 -7.72
C GLY A 183 4.53 14.59 -6.20
N ARG A 184 3.86 13.66 -5.51
CA ARG A 184 3.70 13.61 -4.04
C ARG A 184 4.59 12.60 -3.34
N ILE A 185 5.48 11.90 -4.04
CA ILE A 185 6.44 10.99 -3.41
C ILE A 185 7.84 11.59 -3.36
N ARG A 186 8.54 11.38 -2.26
CA ARG A 186 9.95 11.79 -2.08
C ARG A 186 10.72 10.64 -1.45
N ILE A 187 11.99 10.54 -1.82
CA ILE A 187 12.88 9.51 -1.30
C ILE A 187 13.74 10.15 -0.22
N VAL A 188 13.73 9.53 0.97
CA VAL A 188 14.59 9.90 2.08
C VAL A 188 15.19 8.61 2.63
N SER A 189 16.38 8.27 2.18
CA SER A 189 17.08 7.06 2.60
C SER A 189 17.36 7.09 4.10
N PRO A 190 17.21 5.96 4.82
CA PRO A 190 17.52 5.88 6.24
C PRO A 190 19.00 6.14 6.51
N GLY A 191 19.30 6.61 7.71
CA GLY A 191 20.66 6.78 8.20
C GLY A 191 21.21 5.52 8.85
N VAL A 192 22.49 5.57 9.21
CA VAL A 192 23.14 4.61 10.12
C VAL A 192 23.87 5.36 11.23
N ASP A 193 23.80 4.84 12.45
CA ASP A 193 24.62 5.34 13.54
C ASP A 193 26.05 4.79 13.39
N SER A 194 26.89 5.56 12.71
CA SER A 194 28.29 5.19 12.41
C SER A 194 29.21 5.25 13.62
N GLN A 195 28.77 5.77 14.77
CA GLN A 195 29.48 5.70 16.03
C GLN A 195 29.20 4.39 16.74
N HIS A 196 27.99 3.91 16.63
CA HIS A 196 27.54 2.63 17.17
C HIS A 196 28.00 1.47 16.28
N PHE A 197 27.66 1.50 14.97
CA PHE A 197 28.08 0.54 13.94
C PHE A 197 29.42 1.01 13.35
N ARG A 198 30.51 0.47 13.85
CA ARG A 198 31.88 0.84 13.48
C ARG A 198 32.79 -0.38 13.47
N PRO A 199 33.96 -0.29 12.84
CA PRO A 199 34.96 -1.35 12.92
C PRO A 199 35.41 -1.63 14.37
N LEU A 200 35.88 -2.84 14.61
CA LEU A 200 36.53 -3.23 15.86
C LEU A 200 37.81 -2.39 16.05
N LEU A 201 37.98 -1.78 17.21
CA LEU A 201 39.15 -0.98 17.53
C LEU A 201 40.25 -1.86 18.13
N ALA A 202 41.50 -1.39 18.03
CA ALA A 202 42.64 -2.08 18.62
C ALA A 202 42.46 -2.19 20.14
N GLY A 203 42.54 -3.42 20.67
CA GLY A 203 42.35 -3.71 22.10
C GLY A 203 40.91 -3.99 22.53
N GLU A 204 39.93 -3.88 21.64
CA GLU A 204 38.58 -4.39 21.91
C GLU A 204 38.53 -5.90 21.69
N GLU A 205 37.81 -6.61 22.53
CA GLU A 205 37.57 -8.02 22.35
C GLU A 205 36.45 -8.24 21.31
N PRO A 206 36.64 -9.18 20.36
CA PRO A 206 35.60 -9.56 19.44
C PRO A 206 34.47 -10.30 20.16
N TRP A 207 33.28 -10.36 19.57
CA TRP A 207 32.16 -11.14 20.09
C TRP A 207 32.52 -12.63 20.26
N ARG A 208 33.40 -13.14 19.37
CA ARG A 208 34.01 -14.47 19.39
C ARG A 208 35.44 -14.40 18.87
N ASP A 209 36.30 -15.26 19.39
CA ASP A 209 37.67 -15.42 18.89
C ASP A 209 37.71 -16.09 17.52
N GLU A 210 36.78 -17.01 17.26
CA GLU A 210 36.67 -17.73 15.99
C GLU A 210 35.93 -16.91 14.94
N PRO A 211 36.41 -16.90 13.68
CA PRO A 211 35.73 -16.23 12.58
C PRO A 211 34.34 -16.83 12.32
N TYR A 212 33.38 -15.99 11.94
CA TYR A 212 32.03 -16.44 11.62
C TYR A 212 31.39 -15.61 10.49
N LEU A 213 30.42 -16.22 9.81
CA LEU A 213 29.46 -15.57 8.93
C LEU A 213 28.24 -15.18 9.76
N LEU A 214 27.62 -14.07 9.47
CA LEU A 214 26.44 -13.60 10.20
C LEU A 214 25.24 -13.45 9.26
N PHE A 215 24.13 -14.05 9.66
CA PHE A 215 22.80 -13.73 9.18
C PHE A 215 22.04 -13.11 10.34
N ALA A 216 21.45 -11.92 10.17
CA ALA A 216 20.71 -11.22 11.22
C ALA A 216 19.40 -10.63 10.65
N ALA A 217 18.27 -11.31 10.90
CA ALA A 217 16.95 -10.89 10.48
C ALA A 217 15.88 -11.71 11.21
N ARG A 218 14.61 -11.29 11.13
CA ARG A 218 13.48 -12.17 11.51
C ARG A 218 13.54 -13.46 10.71
N LEU A 219 13.27 -14.59 11.36
CA LEU A 219 13.26 -15.90 10.71
C LEU A 219 11.91 -16.11 10.03
N GLN A 220 11.85 -15.73 8.77
CA GLN A 220 10.70 -15.90 7.88
C GLN A 220 11.20 -16.12 6.44
N PRO A 221 10.44 -16.84 5.59
CA PRO A 221 10.86 -17.17 4.22
C PRO A 221 11.34 -15.97 3.42
N LEU A 222 10.68 -14.82 3.58
CA LEU A 222 11.04 -13.57 2.90
C LEU A 222 12.50 -13.12 3.14
N LYS A 223 13.10 -13.48 4.28
CA LYS A 223 14.48 -13.10 4.66
C LYS A 223 15.54 -14.10 4.19
N GLY A 224 15.14 -15.32 3.80
CA GLY A 224 16.01 -16.26 3.10
C GLY A 224 17.07 -16.95 3.94
N ALA A 225 16.81 -17.23 5.22
CA ALA A 225 17.72 -18.01 6.06
C ALA A 225 17.96 -19.42 5.49
N ASP A 226 16.97 -20.01 4.82
CA ASP A 226 17.03 -21.25 4.06
C ASP A 226 18.11 -21.21 2.96
N LEU A 227 18.14 -20.14 2.17
CA LEU A 227 19.15 -19.93 1.13
C LEU A 227 20.55 -19.74 1.74
N ALA A 228 20.66 -18.99 2.85
CA ALA A 228 21.93 -18.84 3.56
C ALA A 228 22.47 -20.20 4.01
N LEU A 229 21.63 -21.07 4.59
CA LEU A 229 22.00 -22.42 5.03
C LEU A 229 22.38 -23.33 3.85
N ALA A 230 21.55 -23.33 2.78
CA ALA A 230 21.82 -24.14 1.61
C ALA A 230 23.14 -23.74 0.91
N ALA A 231 23.39 -22.46 0.79
CA ALA A 231 24.65 -21.95 0.23
C ALA A 231 25.85 -22.24 1.15
N TYR A 232 25.68 -22.08 2.45
CA TYR A 232 26.70 -22.40 3.45
C TYR A 232 27.10 -23.88 3.41
N ALA A 233 26.14 -24.79 3.20
CA ALA A 233 26.41 -26.23 3.08
C ALA A 233 27.36 -26.58 1.92
N LEU A 234 27.36 -25.77 0.85
CA LEU A 234 28.23 -25.97 -0.32
C LEU A 234 29.67 -25.47 -0.13
N LEU A 235 29.98 -24.74 0.92
CA LEU A 235 31.33 -24.29 1.20
C LEU A 235 32.26 -25.49 1.52
N ASP A 236 33.53 -25.42 1.11
CA ASP A 236 34.52 -26.39 1.53
C ASP A 236 34.75 -26.32 3.05
N ARG A 237 34.65 -27.46 3.74
CA ARG A 237 34.77 -27.54 5.20
C ARG A 237 36.12 -27.01 5.71
N SER A 238 37.17 -27.05 4.91
CA SER A 238 38.52 -26.55 5.28
C SER A 238 38.60 -25.03 5.44
N ILE A 239 37.70 -24.29 4.82
CA ILE A 239 37.67 -22.82 4.85
C ILE A 239 36.42 -22.26 5.51
N ARG A 240 35.46 -23.10 5.86
CA ARG A 240 34.13 -22.74 6.31
C ARG A 240 34.15 -22.25 7.78
N PRO A 241 33.97 -20.93 8.03
CA PRO A 241 33.78 -20.43 9.40
C PRO A 241 32.41 -20.82 9.90
N ARG A 242 32.15 -20.70 11.21
CA ARG A 242 30.79 -20.89 11.76
C ARG A 242 29.78 -19.97 11.11
N LEU A 243 28.56 -20.44 10.93
CA LEU A 243 27.42 -19.59 10.55
C LEU A 243 26.60 -19.24 11.82
N VAL A 244 26.47 -17.97 12.11
CA VAL A 244 25.67 -17.45 13.20
C VAL A 244 24.37 -16.87 12.62
N ILE A 245 23.23 -17.36 13.11
CA ILE A 245 21.91 -16.92 12.73
C ILE A 245 21.27 -16.22 13.92
N SER A 246 21.07 -14.91 13.80
CA SER A 246 20.44 -14.06 14.81
C SER A 246 19.04 -13.64 14.38
N GLY A 247 18.05 -13.85 15.21
CA GLY A 247 16.64 -13.53 15.00
C GLY A 247 15.74 -14.63 15.55
N ASP A 248 14.45 -14.39 15.50
CA ASP A 248 13.42 -15.33 15.91
C ASP A 248 12.28 -15.35 14.89
N THR A 249 11.45 -16.39 14.96
CA THR A 249 10.23 -16.50 14.16
C THR A 249 9.15 -15.59 14.73
N SER A 250 8.32 -15.02 13.87
CA SER A 250 7.03 -14.43 14.30
C SER A 250 5.98 -15.54 14.47
N ASP A 251 4.88 -15.21 15.17
CA ASP A 251 3.77 -16.16 15.41
C ASP A 251 3.20 -16.73 14.09
N ASP A 252 3.20 -15.96 13.03
CA ASP A 252 2.71 -16.36 11.70
C ASP A 252 3.66 -17.36 10.98
N PHE A 253 4.92 -17.51 11.44
CA PHE A 253 5.95 -18.37 10.83
C PHE A 253 6.61 -19.33 11.84
N ALA A 254 5.87 -19.79 12.84
CA ALA A 254 6.39 -20.69 13.87
C ALA A 254 7.01 -21.97 13.29
N ASP A 255 6.48 -22.49 12.19
CA ASP A 255 6.97 -23.71 11.53
C ASP A 255 8.26 -23.48 10.71
N TYR A 256 8.59 -22.25 10.35
CA TYR A 256 9.79 -21.96 9.55
C TYR A 256 11.09 -22.34 10.29
N ARG A 257 11.11 -22.23 11.61
CA ARG A 257 12.26 -22.72 12.39
C ARG A 257 12.46 -24.21 12.23
N THR A 258 11.40 -25.01 12.21
CA THR A 258 11.46 -26.45 11.99
C THR A 258 12.03 -26.77 10.60
N GLU A 259 11.69 -26.00 9.59
CA GLU A 259 12.25 -26.11 8.24
C GLU A 259 13.77 -25.82 8.23
N LEU A 260 14.22 -24.77 8.91
CA LEU A 260 15.64 -24.46 9.04
C LEU A 260 16.41 -25.56 9.78
N ASP A 261 15.84 -26.10 10.87
CA ASP A 261 16.44 -27.23 11.62
C ASP A 261 16.52 -28.49 10.75
N ARG A 262 15.55 -28.74 9.85
CA ARG A 262 15.59 -29.82 8.86
C ARG A 262 16.75 -29.63 7.89
N ILE A 263 16.96 -28.44 7.32
CA ILE A 263 18.09 -28.14 6.42
C ILE A 263 19.42 -28.36 7.16
N VAL A 264 19.55 -27.91 8.40
CA VAL A 264 20.75 -28.14 9.22
C VAL A 264 21.04 -29.62 9.40
N ALA A 265 20.02 -30.44 9.67
CA ALA A 265 20.16 -31.87 9.83
C ALA A 265 20.50 -32.61 8.53
N GLU A 266 19.84 -32.26 7.39
CA GLU A 266 20.08 -32.86 6.09
C GLU A 266 21.51 -32.66 5.57
N HIS A 267 22.11 -31.51 5.89
CA HIS A 267 23.45 -31.17 5.48
C HIS A 267 24.54 -31.42 6.55
N ASP A 268 24.21 -32.05 7.67
CA ASP A 268 25.12 -32.32 8.78
C ASP A 268 25.86 -31.08 9.30
N LEU A 269 25.09 -29.99 9.53
CA LEU A 269 25.60 -28.67 9.92
C LEU A 269 25.46 -28.35 11.42
N ALA A 270 24.89 -29.25 12.21
CA ALA A 270 24.57 -29.01 13.62
C ALA A 270 25.74 -28.54 14.49
N ALA A 271 26.98 -28.96 14.16
CA ALA A 271 28.18 -28.53 14.84
C ALA A 271 28.74 -27.18 14.37
N GLU A 272 28.24 -26.61 13.26
CA GLU A 272 28.82 -25.47 12.55
C GLU A 272 27.85 -24.27 12.48
N VAL A 273 26.57 -24.44 12.82
CA VAL A 273 25.52 -23.40 12.78
C VAL A 273 25.01 -23.10 14.18
N ASP A 274 24.99 -21.83 14.56
CA ASP A 274 24.50 -21.37 15.84
C ASP A 274 23.27 -20.45 15.65
N PHE A 275 22.14 -20.85 16.19
CA PHE A 275 20.97 -19.97 16.33
C PHE A 275 21.04 -19.28 17.70
N VAL A 276 21.23 -17.95 17.69
CA VAL A 276 21.51 -17.18 18.92
C VAL A 276 20.35 -16.29 19.38
N GLY A 277 19.20 -16.41 18.71
CA GLY A 277 18.01 -15.58 19.00
C GLY A 277 18.16 -14.11 18.61
N PRO A 278 17.13 -13.30 18.87
CA PRO A 278 17.16 -11.88 18.60
C PRO A 278 18.18 -11.18 19.50
N LYS A 279 18.76 -10.09 19.00
CA LYS A 279 19.80 -9.32 19.70
C LYS A 279 19.39 -7.86 19.83
N SER A 280 19.76 -7.22 20.93
CA SER A 280 19.65 -5.77 21.05
C SER A 280 20.54 -5.08 20.02
N PRO A 281 20.28 -3.82 19.67
CA PRO A 281 21.15 -3.08 18.77
C PRO A 281 22.63 -3.05 19.24
N GLU A 282 22.85 -2.96 20.55
CA GLU A 282 24.18 -2.96 21.17
C GLU A 282 24.90 -4.31 20.95
N GLU A 283 24.21 -5.42 21.21
CA GLU A 283 24.75 -6.77 20.99
C GLU A 283 25.02 -7.01 19.50
N LEU A 284 24.08 -6.57 18.61
CA LEU A 284 24.21 -6.70 17.17
C LEU A 284 25.43 -5.92 16.64
N ALA A 285 25.67 -4.72 17.14
CA ALA A 285 26.84 -3.94 16.76
C ALA A 285 28.15 -4.64 17.13
N VAL A 286 28.23 -5.28 18.31
CA VAL A 286 29.40 -6.08 18.72
C VAL A 286 29.59 -7.29 17.82
N MET A 287 28.49 -7.95 17.45
CA MET A 287 28.53 -9.09 16.51
C MET A 287 28.99 -8.64 15.12
N LEU A 288 28.43 -7.55 14.60
CA LEU A 288 28.81 -7.04 13.28
C LEU A 288 30.31 -6.72 13.17
N ARG A 289 30.91 -6.11 14.22
CA ARG A 289 32.33 -5.71 14.22
C ARG A 289 33.31 -6.86 13.99
N ALA A 290 32.93 -8.09 14.34
CA ALA A 290 33.80 -9.25 14.29
C ALA A 290 33.38 -10.29 13.21
N ALA A 291 32.26 -10.06 12.51
CA ALA A 291 31.83 -10.93 11.43
C ALA A 291 32.77 -10.86 10.22
N ARG A 292 32.99 -12.00 9.55
CA ARG A 292 33.77 -12.06 8.30
C ARG A 292 32.95 -11.64 7.11
N ILE A 293 31.68 -11.97 7.08
CA ILE A 293 30.71 -11.64 6.03
C ILE A 293 29.34 -11.54 6.68
N VAL A 294 28.54 -10.58 6.23
CA VAL A 294 27.11 -10.52 6.52
C VAL A 294 26.31 -10.96 5.31
N LEU A 295 25.38 -11.91 5.51
CA LEU A 295 24.53 -12.47 4.48
C LEU A 295 23.14 -11.86 4.56
N VAL A 296 22.64 -11.30 3.43
CA VAL A 296 21.31 -10.69 3.33
C VAL A 296 20.57 -11.28 2.11
N PRO A 297 20.17 -12.58 2.18
CA PRO A 297 19.57 -13.30 1.05
C PRO A 297 18.05 -13.08 0.93
N SER A 298 17.57 -11.88 1.27
CA SER A 298 16.16 -11.55 1.26
C SER A 298 15.54 -11.60 -0.14
N HIS A 299 14.30 -12.07 -0.26
CA HIS A 299 13.53 -12.00 -1.49
C HIS A 299 13.17 -10.56 -1.86
N SER A 300 12.92 -9.74 -0.85
CA SER A 300 12.60 -8.31 -1.01
C SER A 300 13.05 -7.54 0.23
N GLU A 301 13.52 -6.33 0.01
CA GLU A 301 13.84 -5.37 1.05
C GLU A 301 13.41 -3.98 0.61
N THR A 302 12.82 -3.22 1.51
CA THR A 302 12.53 -1.82 1.23
C THR A 302 13.78 -0.97 1.21
N TYR A 303 14.79 -1.30 2.07
CA TYR A 303 16.13 -0.70 2.05
C TYR A 303 17.24 -1.69 2.37
N GLY A 304 17.19 -2.35 3.55
CA GLY A 304 18.22 -3.27 4.01
C GLY A 304 19.16 -2.62 5.05
N LEU A 305 18.61 -2.17 6.18
CA LEU A 305 19.38 -1.51 7.27
C LEU A 305 20.58 -2.36 7.72
N ILE A 306 20.40 -3.67 7.87
CA ILE A 306 21.48 -4.58 8.27
C ILE A 306 22.68 -4.55 7.32
N ALA A 307 22.45 -4.37 6.01
CA ALA A 307 23.52 -4.24 5.03
C ALA A 307 24.28 -2.91 5.22
N LEU A 308 23.57 -1.82 5.56
CA LEU A 308 24.18 -0.53 5.85
C LEU A 308 24.96 -0.55 7.17
N GLU A 309 24.41 -1.19 8.22
CA GLU A 309 25.04 -1.37 9.54
C GLU A 309 26.30 -2.23 9.44
N ALA A 310 26.27 -3.32 8.66
CA ALA A 310 27.42 -4.14 8.36
C ALA A 310 28.49 -3.34 7.60
N SER A 311 28.11 -2.58 6.58
CA SER A 311 28.98 -1.70 5.82
C SER A 311 29.61 -0.63 6.73
N ALA A 312 28.84 -0.02 7.63
CA ALA A 312 29.34 0.94 8.61
C ALA A 312 30.36 0.30 9.58
N SER A 313 30.24 -1.00 9.84
CA SER A 313 31.20 -1.77 10.63
C SER A 313 32.40 -2.25 9.82
N ALA A 314 32.52 -1.87 8.54
CA ALA A 314 33.55 -2.27 7.58
C ALA A 314 33.56 -3.80 7.32
N VAL A 315 32.41 -4.45 7.41
CA VAL A 315 32.25 -5.89 7.13
C VAL A 315 31.70 -6.09 5.72
N PRO A 316 32.29 -6.99 4.92
CA PRO A 316 31.78 -7.33 3.60
C PRO A 316 30.35 -7.85 3.67
N VAL A 317 29.48 -7.34 2.77
CA VAL A 317 28.08 -7.74 2.65
C VAL A 317 27.92 -8.56 1.35
N ILE A 318 27.23 -9.71 1.45
CA ILE A 318 26.71 -10.45 0.30
C ILE A 318 25.19 -10.40 0.41
N ALA A 319 24.53 -9.79 -0.57
CA ALA A 319 23.10 -9.54 -0.53
C ALA A 319 22.40 -9.90 -1.84
N SER A 320 21.11 -10.17 -1.80
CA SER A 320 20.27 -10.27 -3.00
C SER A 320 20.24 -8.93 -3.74
N ALA A 321 20.24 -8.96 -5.07
CA ALA A 321 19.97 -7.78 -5.89
C ALA A 321 18.47 -7.48 -5.92
N ALA A 322 17.84 -7.26 -4.75
CA ALA A 322 16.40 -7.15 -4.56
C ALA A 322 16.00 -5.85 -3.84
N GLY A 323 15.03 -5.14 -4.44
CA GLY A 323 14.48 -3.92 -3.85
C GLY A 323 15.53 -2.88 -3.50
N GLY A 324 15.43 -2.30 -2.31
CA GLY A 324 16.34 -1.27 -1.78
C GLY A 324 17.76 -1.75 -1.47
N LEU A 325 18.03 -3.08 -1.44
CA LEU A 325 19.39 -3.59 -1.30
C LEU A 325 20.33 -3.12 -2.41
N THR A 326 19.78 -2.86 -3.61
CA THR A 326 20.54 -2.31 -4.74
C THR A 326 20.98 -0.85 -4.55
N GLU A 327 20.41 -0.18 -3.53
CA GLU A 327 20.79 1.19 -3.12
C GLU A 327 21.68 1.16 -1.88
N ALA A 328 21.43 0.22 -0.96
CA ALA A 328 22.24 0.03 0.25
C ALA A 328 23.63 -0.56 -0.05
N VAL A 329 23.76 -1.34 -1.12
CA VAL A 329 25.01 -2.03 -1.51
C VAL A 329 25.38 -1.73 -2.96
N VAL A 330 26.59 -1.25 -3.19
CA VAL A 330 27.16 -1.04 -4.53
C VAL A 330 27.96 -2.28 -4.94
N HIS A 331 27.44 -3.05 -5.91
CA HIS A 331 28.02 -4.32 -6.34
C HIS A 331 29.51 -4.20 -6.72
N GLY A 332 30.36 -5.09 -6.20
CA GLY A 332 31.78 -5.16 -6.46
C GLY A 332 32.61 -4.02 -5.84
N CYS A 333 31.94 -3.02 -5.24
CA CYS A 333 32.55 -1.88 -4.57
C CYS A 333 32.37 -1.94 -3.05
N SER A 334 31.14 -1.83 -2.55
CA SER A 334 30.82 -1.87 -1.11
C SER A 334 30.29 -3.22 -0.63
N GLY A 335 30.02 -4.15 -1.56
CA GLY A 335 29.54 -5.49 -1.27
C GLY A 335 29.34 -6.28 -2.56
N VAL A 336 28.72 -7.46 -2.46
CA VAL A 336 28.39 -8.34 -3.58
C VAL A 336 26.87 -8.47 -3.66
N LEU A 337 26.28 -8.11 -4.80
CA LEU A 337 24.85 -8.33 -5.09
C LEU A 337 24.68 -9.56 -5.97
N ILE A 338 23.80 -10.45 -5.61
CA ILE A 338 23.50 -11.69 -6.35
C ILE A 338 22.03 -11.62 -6.79
N PRO A 339 21.77 -11.60 -8.11
CA PRO A 339 20.41 -11.49 -8.64
C PRO A 339 19.61 -12.80 -8.53
N GLU A 340 20.27 -13.95 -8.56
CA GLU A 340 19.64 -15.27 -8.53
C GLU A 340 19.67 -15.87 -7.12
N ARG A 341 18.63 -16.65 -6.80
CA ARG A 341 18.54 -17.37 -5.52
C ARG A 341 19.14 -18.77 -5.58
N GLU A 342 20.13 -18.97 -6.43
CA GLU A 342 20.83 -20.24 -6.59
C GLU A 342 21.92 -20.39 -5.51
N PRO A 343 21.85 -21.42 -4.60
CA PRO A 343 22.82 -21.56 -3.53
C PRO A 343 24.28 -21.63 -3.96
N SER A 344 24.55 -22.17 -5.14
CA SER A 344 25.90 -22.29 -5.70
C SER A 344 26.57 -20.93 -5.95
N LEU A 345 25.81 -19.94 -6.46
CA LEU A 345 26.30 -18.57 -6.69
C LEU A 345 26.64 -17.85 -5.37
N TRP A 346 25.83 -18.08 -4.35
CA TRP A 346 26.09 -17.55 -3.01
C TRP A 346 27.33 -18.20 -2.38
N ALA A 347 27.48 -19.51 -2.53
CA ALA A 347 28.68 -20.23 -2.08
C ALA A 347 29.94 -19.76 -2.78
N GLU A 348 29.89 -19.52 -4.10
CA GLU A 348 31.00 -18.96 -4.86
C GLU A 348 31.40 -17.56 -4.36
N ALA A 349 30.40 -16.67 -4.16
CA ALA A 349 30.65 -15.34 -3.62
C ALA A 349 31.27 -15.38 -2.20
N MET A 350 30.73 -16.22 -1.31
CA MET A 350 31.30 -16.45 0.03
C MET A 350 32.74 -16.98 -0.07
N THR A 351 32.99 -18.00 -0.90
CA THR A 351 34.32 -18.59 -1.11
C THR A 351 35.32 -17.53 -1.56
N ARG A 352 34.95 -16.68 -2.52
CA ARG A 352 35.81 -15.61 -2.99
C ARG A 352 36.19 -14.62 -1.88
N VAL A 353 35.23 -14.18 -1.09
CA VAL A 353 35.48 -13.24 0.02
C VAL A 353 36.32 -13.88 1.12
N LEU A 354 36.12 -15.17 1.40
CA LEU A 354 36.87 -15.91 2.42
C LEU A 354 38.32 -16.18 2.02
N HIS A 355 38.60 -16.46 0.73
CA HIS A 355 39.92 -16.76 0.23
C HIS A 355 40.76 -15.52 -0.09
N ASP A 356 40.14 -14.42 -0.55
CA ASP A 356 40.84 -13.19 -0.94
C ASP A 356 40.67 -12.11 0.11
N GLN A 357 41.57 -12.11 1.11
CA GLN A 357 41.56 -11.11 2.18
C GLN A 357 41.67 -9.67 1.65
N THR A 358 42.42 -9.45 0.57
CA THR A 358 42.60 -8.12 -0.04
C THR A 358 41.27 -7.63 -0.63
N TYR A 359 40.54 -8.55 -1.27
CA TYR A 359 39.20 -8.27 -1.79
C TYR A 359 38.19 -7.99 -0.65
N ALA A 360 38.21 -8.83 0.38
CA ALA A 360 37.33 -8.64 1.58
C ALA A 360 37.59 -7.28 2.26
N ASP A 361 38.87 -6.95 2.51
CA ASP A 361 39.27 -5.67 3.12
C ASP A 361 38.87 -4.45 2.26
N ARG A 362 38.94 -4.59 0.94
CA ARG A 362 38.54 -3.55 0.00
C ARG A 362 37.01 -3.33 0.08
N LEU A 363 36.23 -4.42 0.03
CA LEU A 363 34.78 -4.34 0.16
C LEU A 363 34.37 -3.69 1.49
N GLY A 364 34.99 -4.11 2.61
CA GLY A 364 34.69 -3.55 3.93
C GLY A 364 35.03 -2.06 4.03
N ARG A 365 36.23 -1.63 3.58
CA ARG A 365 36.61 -0.21 3.60
C ARG A 365 35.70 0.65 2.72
N ASN A 366 35.40 0.19 1.52
CA ASN A 366 34.52 0.92 0.61
C ASN A 366 33.07 0.93 1.12
N GLY A 367 32.63 -0.19 1.74
CA GLY A 367 31.33 -0.29 2.41
C GLY A 367 31.19 0.79 3.50
N ARG A 368 32.20 0.91 4.36
CA ARG A 368 32.20 1.97 5.38
C ARG A 368 32.17 3.37 4.78
N THR A 369 32.96 3.63 3.74
CA THR A 369 32.95 4.93 3.07
C THR A 369 31.57 5.25 2.51
N HIS A 370 30.91 4.25 1.91
CA HIS A 370 29.54 4.39 1.41
C HIS A 370 28.55 4.64 2.55
N ALA A 371 28.59 3.85 3.63
CA ALA A 371 27.67 3.96 4.77
C ALA A 371 27.82 5.30 5.51
N LEU A 372 29.01 5.90 5.58
CA LEU A 372 29.23 7.21 6.18
C LEU A 372 28.54 8.36 5.43
N GLY A 373 28.08 8.13 4.21
CA GLY A 373 27.22 9.07 3.46
C GLY A 373 25.76 9.05 3.86
N PHE A 374 25.36 8.24 4.87
CA PHE A 374 23.98 8.09 5.32
C PHE A 374 23.90 8.38 6.83
N SER A 375 23.68 9.64 7.21
CA SER A 375 23.50 10.00 8.61
C SER A 375 22.04 10.23 8.97
N TRP A 376 21.70 9.98 10.25
CA TRP A 376 20.37 10.28 10.76
C TRP A 376 20.11 11.78 10.87
N GLU A 377 21.15 12.58 11.04
CA GLU A 377 21.08 14.03 11.05
C GLU A 377 20.67 14.60 9.69
N GLU A 378 21.34 14.17 8.61
CA GLU A 378 20.98 14.58 7.24
C GLU A 378 19.59 14.08 6.85
N HIS A 379 19.25 12.85 7.27
CA HIS A 379 17.90 12.31 7.10
C HIS A 379 16.85 13.19 7.76
N ALA A 380 17.06 13.60 9.03
CA ALA A 380 16.15 14.47 9.76
C ALA A 380 16.05 15.87 9.15
N ASP A 381 17.17 16.48 8.75
CA ASP A 381 17.18 17.77 8.04
C ASP A 381 16.34 17.71 6.75
N HIS A 382 16.46 16.62 6.00
CA HIS A 382 15.67 16.39 4.78
C HIS A 382 14.18 16.32 5.12
N LEU A 383 13.79 15.53 6.15
CA LEU A 383 12.41 15.45 6.61
C LEU A 383 11.87 16.81 7.07
N VAL A 384 12.63 17.59 7.84
CA VAL A 384 12.23 18.94 8.27
C VAL A 384 11.94 19.84 7.07
N GLY A 385 12.79 19.76 6.04
CA GLY A 385 12.58 20.48 4.79
C GLY A 385 11.26 20.07 4.09
N LEU A 386 10.94 18.78 4.11
CA LEU A 386 9.68 18.26 3.56
C LEU A 386 8.48 18.73 4.40
N TYR A 387 8.52 18.59 5.71
CA TYR A 387 7.45 19.01 6.62
C TYR A 387 7.12 20.49 6.49
N ARG A 388 8.14 21.36 6.42
CA ARG A 388 7.94 22.80 6.19
C ARG A 388 7.23 23.07 4.88
N ARG A 389 7.65 22.43 3.78
CA ARG A 389 7.01 22.61 2.45
C ARG A 389 5.54 22.21 2.45
N VAL A 390 5.19 21.04 3.01
CA VAL A 390 3.77 20.61 3.05
C VAL A 390 2.95 21.48 3.99
N ALA A 391 3.52 21.93 5.12
CA ALA A 391 2.84 22.85 6.03
C ALA A 391 2.63 24.25 5.41
N GLU A 392 3.57 24.75 4.63
CA GLU A 392 3.43 25.99 3.86
C GLU A 392 2.38 25.86 2.76
N ALA A 393 2.41 24.75 2.03
CA ALA A 393 1.41 24.45 0.99
C ALA A 393 0.01 24.35 1.59
N ALA A 394 -0.15 23.70 2.75
CA ALA A 394 -1.43 23.59 3.46
C ALA A 394 -1.95 24.97 3.93
N ARG A 395 -1.07 25.84 4.41
CA ARG A 395 -1.43 27.22 4.81
C ARG A 395 -1.73 28.14 3.63
N SER A 396 -1.05 27.93 2.49
CA SER A 396 -1.20 28.74 1.28
C SER A 396 -2.38 28.26 0.40
N ALA A 397 -2.87 27.06 0.65
CA ALA A 397 -4.07 26.59 -0.01
C ALA A 397 -5.26 27.48 0.38
N PRO A 398 -6.07 27.95 -0.56
CA PRO A 398 -7.27 28.71 -0.21
C PRO A 398 -8.11 27.88 0.77
N PRO A 399 -8.69 28.54 1.79
CA PRO A 399 -9.50 27.83 2.78
C PRO A 399 -10.54 26.97 2.07
N ALA A 400 -10.83 25.80 2.65
CA ALA A 400 -11.69 24.75 2.10
C ALA A 400 -13.13 25.21 1.72
N ALA A 401 -13.45 26.50 1.86
CA ALA A 401 -14.70 27.12 1.46
C ALA A 401 -15.03 26.98 -0.05
N GLY A 402 -14.05 26.65 -0.92
CA GLY A 402 -14.30 26.34 -2.32
C GLY A 402 -14.47 24.85 -2.65
N ARG A 403 -14.46 23.95 -1.66
CA ARG A 403 -14.53 22.48 -1.85
C ARG A 403 -15.90 21.86 -1.54
N ARG A 404 -16.90 22.65 -1.11
CA ARG A 404 -18.24 22.14 -0.79
C ARG A 404 -19.27 22.43 -1.89
N ASP A 405 -18.84 22.76 -3.11
CA ASP A 405 -19.71 23.24 -4.17
C ASP A 405 -19.92 22.23 -5.30
N ILE A 406 -19.49 20.95 -5.14
CA ILE A 406 -19.67 19.96 -6.22
C ILE A 406 -21.15 19.58 -6.33
N LEU A 407 -21.75 19.08 -5.26
CA LEU A 407 -23.15 18.68 -5.29
C LEU A 407 -24.12 19.86 -5.58
N PRO A 408 -23.97 21.05 -4.98
CA PRO A 408 -24.73 22.23 -5.38
C PRO A 408 -24.56 22.61 -6.84
N ALA A 409 -23.36 22.49 -7.42
CA ALA A 409 -23.12 22.76 -8.83
C ALA A 409 -23.81 21.73 -9.72
N LEU A 410 -23.76 20.43 -9.36
CA LEU A 410 -24.49 19.37 -10.07
C LEU A 410 -26.01 19.59 -10.00
N ARG A 411 -26.56 19.97 -8.84
CA ARG A 411 -27.98 20.27 -8.63
C ARG A 411 -28.47 21.49 -9.43
N SER A 412 -27.54 22.35 -9.86
CA SER A 412 -27.83 23.55 -10.68
C SER A 412 -27.60 23.30 -12.17
N ALA A 413 -27.14 22.10 -12.56
CA ALA A 413 -26.85 21.77 -13.94
C ALA A 413 -28.13 21.51 -14.75
N ALA A 414 -28.12 21.80 -16.04
CA ALA A 414 -29.22 21.48 -16.94
C ALA A 414 -29.31 19.97 -17.23
N ALA A 415 -28.16 19.32 -17.36
CA ALA A 415 -28.04 17.88 -17.59
C ALA A 415 -26.69 17.35 -17.07
N VAL A 416 -26.70 16.15 -16.51
CA VAL A 416 -25.53 15.43 -15.97
C VAL A 416 -25.48 14.05 -16.56
N GLY A 417 -24.30 13.62 -17.02
CA GLY A 417 -24.09 12.27 -17.56
C GLY A 417 -23.35 11.38 -16.58
N MET A 418 -23.91 10.22 -16.28
CA MET A 418 -23.30 9.14 -15.52
C MET A 418 -22.70 8.13 -16.48
N VAL A 419 -21.42 7.79 -16.33
CA VAL A 419 -20.70 6.85 -17.20
C VAL A 419 -20.31 5.63 -16.38
N HIS A 420 -20.92 4.48 -16.69
CA HIS A 420 -20.79 3.21 -15.99
C HIS A 420 -20.35 2.07 -16.91
N ALA A 421 -19.72 1.03 -16.34
CA ALA A 421 -19.26 -0.13 -17.07
C ALA A 421 -20.37 -1.13 -17.32
N HIS A 422 -21.13 -1.45 -16.27
CA HIS A 422 -22.09 -2.55 -16.28
C HIS A 422 -23.49 -2.10 -15.87
N PRO A 423 -24.54 -2.83 -16.29
CA PRO A 423 -25.89 -2.68 -15.75
C PRO A 423 -25.89 -3.11 -14.27
N ASP A 424 -26.14 -2.22 -13.37
CA ASP A 424 -26.23 -2.25 -11.89
C ASP A 424 -25.37 -1.17 -11.21
N ASP A 425 -24.27 -0.76 -11.79
CA ASP A 425 -23.38 0.28 -11.26
C ASP A 425 -24.12 1.61 -10.98
N GLU A 426 -25.06 1.97 -11.87
CA GLU A 426 -25.83 3.21 -11.69
C GLU A 426 -26.68 3.17 -10.42
N SER A 427 -27.14 2.00 -10.02
CA SER A 427 -27.95 1.76 -8.81
C SER A 427 -27.08 1.61 -7.55
N LEU A 428 -25.97 0.86 -7.66
CA LEU A 428 -25.11 0.49 -6.55
C LEU A 428 -24.14 1.62 -6.18
N ALA A 429 -23.52 2.28 -7.18
CA ALA A 429 -22.52 3.32 -6.95
C ALA A 429 -23.10 4.75 -6.95
N THR A 430 -24.07 5.04 -7.79
CA THR A 430 -24.57 6.41 -8.01
C THR A 430 -26.07 6.60 -7.80
N GLY A 431 -26.81 5.57 -7.39
CA GLY A 431 -28.27 5.63 -7.29
C GLY A 431 -28.79 6.74 -6.38
N ALA A 432 -28.14 6.97 -5.23
CA ALA A 432 -28.48 8.07 -4.34
C ALA A 432 -28.22 9.45 -5.00
N LEU A 433 -27.13 9.60 -5.76
CA LEU A 433 -26.81 10.84 -6.50
C LEU A 433 -27.82 11.08 -7.61
N ILE A 434 -28.12 10.05 -8.41
CA ILE A 434 -29.08 10.16 -9.53
C ILE A 434 -30.46 10.61 -8.99
N ALA A 435 -30.98 9.93 -7.97
CA ALA A 435 -32.26 10.26 -7.37
C ALA A 435 -32.29 11.69 -6.80
N ASP A 436 -31.21 12.11 -6.14
CA ASP A 436 -31.09 13.45 -5.56
C ASP A 436 -31.07 14.53 -6.67
N LEU A 437 -30.33 14.30 -7.75
CA LEU A 437 -30.26 15.28 -8.87
C LEU A 437 -31.62 15.41 -9.58
N VAL A 438 -32.32 14.28 -9.77
CA VAL A 438 -33.69 14.30 -10.35
C VAL A 438 -34.68 15.04 -9.43
N ASP A 439 -34.57 14.92 -8.10
CA ASP A 439 -35.37 15.67 -7.14
C ASP A 439 -35.10 17.19 -7.19
N HIS A 440 -33.99 17.60 -7.83
CA HIS A 440 -33.63 18.99 -8.08
C HIS A 440 -33.85 19.42 -9.55
N ASP A 441 -34.72 18.72 -10.29
CA ASP A 441 -35.06 19.00 -11.69
C ASP A 441 -33.87 18.94 -12.69
N VAL A 442 -32.80 18.21 -12.33
CA VAL A 442 -31.67 17.94 -13.22
C VAL A 442 -31.98 16.75 -14.11
N ARG A 443 -31.80 16.88 -15.42
CA ARG A 443 -31.87 15.74 -16.34
C ARG A 443 -30.64 14.87 -16.15
N VAL A 444 -30.83 13.62 -15.77
CA VAL A 444 -29.73 12.68 -15.56
C VAL A 444 -29.76 11.62 -16.64
N HIS A 445 -28.70 11.55 -17.41
CA HIS A 445 -28.48 10.57 -18.46
C HIS A 445 -27.48 9.50 -18.00
N VAL A 446 -27.80 8.24 -18.24
CA VAL A 446 -26.92 7.11 -17.91
C VAL A 446 -26.38 6.50 -19.18
N LEU A 447 -25.04 6.37 -19.27
CA LEU A 447 -24.32 5.65 -20.31
C LEU A 447 -23.67 4.43 -19.69
N THR A 448 -23.98 3.25 -20.21
CA THR A 448 -23.38 1.97 -19.79
C THR A 448 -22.49 1.45 -20.92
N ALA A 449 -21.29 0.97 -20.63
CA ALA A 449 -20.34 0.58 -21.67
C ALA A 449 -20.59 -0.81 -22.22
N THR A 450 -21.01 -1.77 -21.37
CA THR A 450 -21.22 -3.18 -21.72
C THR A 450 -22.63 -3.63 -21.33
N ARG A 451 -23.00 -4.84 -21.69
CA ARG A 451 -24.25 -5.48 -21.24
C ARG A 451 -24.07 -6.32 -19.98
N GLY A 452 -22.85 -6.39 -19.44
CA GLY A 452 -22.51 -7.25 -18.30
C GLY A 452 -22.63 -8.73 -18.59
N GLU A 453 -22.17 -9.15 -19.75
CA GLU A 453 -22.35 -10.50 -20.30
C GLU A 453 -21.72 -11.59 -19.44
N ARG A 454 -20.70 -11.24 -18.65
CA ARG A 454 -19.95 -12.14 -17.80
C ARG A 454 -20.38 -12.10 -16.33
N GLY A 455 -21.44 -11.35 -16.02
CA GLY A 455 -21.98 -11.29 -14.67
C GLY A 455 -22.59 -12.62 -14.24
N GLU A 456 -22.21 -13.08 -13.04
CA GLU A 456 -22.86 -14.23 -12.40
C GLU A 456 -24.30 -13.87 -12.01
N VAL A 457 -25.19 -14.85 -11.98
CA VAL A 457 -26.60 -14.68 -11.59
C VAL A 457 -26.79 -15.14 -10.15
N VAL A 458 -27.47 -14.33 -9.32
CA VAL A 458 -27.80 -14.70 -7.93
C VAL A 458 -28.65 -15.98 -7.89
N ASP A 459 -28.53 -16.73 -6.79
CA ASP A 459 -29.35 -17.92 -6.57
C ASP A 459 -30.83 -17.58 -6.55
N GLY A 460 -31.59 -18.25 -7.42
CA GLY A 460 -33.02 -18.00 -7.53
C GLY A 460 -33.65 -18.42 -8.87
N PRO A 461 -34.86 -17.94 -9.16
CA PRO A 461 -35.60 -18.33 -10.37
C PRO A 461 -34.89 -17.97 -11.69
N LEU A 462 -34.02 -16.95 -11.67
CA LEU A 462 -33.31 -16.44 -12.84
C LEU A 462 -31.93 -17.08 -13.07
N ARG A 463 -31.46 -17.96 -12.16
CA ARG A 463 -30.17 -18.65 -12.26
C ARG A 463 -29.95 -19.36 -13.62
N HIS A 464 -31.01 -19.83 -14.23
CA HIS A 464 -30.98 -20.50 -15.53
C HIS A 464 -30.55 -19.59 -16.68
N LEU A 465 -30.53 -18.28 -16.50
CA LEU A 465 -30.05 -17.31 -17.50
C LEU A 465 -28.53 -17.19 -17.56
N GLU A 466 -27.81 -17.64 -16.51
CA GLU A 466 -26.35 -17.50 -16.44
C GLU A 466 -25.65 -18.13 -17.63
N GLY A 467 -24.75 -17.38 -18.28
CA GLY A 467 -24.02 -17.80 -19.46
C GLY A 467 -24.85 -17.92 -20.74
N THR A 468 -26.08 -17.41 -20.75
CA THR A 468 -26.97 -17.47 -21.94
C THR A 468 -27.08 -16.10 -22.62
N PRO A 469 -27.34 -16.04 -23.95
CA PRO A 469 -27.59 -14.79 -24.65
C PRO A 469 -28.86 -14.06 -24.15
N GLU A 470 -29.80 -14.76 -23.58
CA GLU A 470 -31.01 -14.20 -22.99
C GLU A 470 -30.69 -13.30 -21.76
N LEU A 471 -29.64 -13.60 -21.04
CA LEU A 471 -29.17 -12.77 -19.90
C LEU A 471 -28.89 -11.33 -20.33
N HIS A 472 -28.26 -11.11 -21.49
CA HIS A 472 -27.91 -9.80 -22.01
C HIS A 472 -29.14 -8.90 -22.20
N ALA A 473 -30.18 -9.45 -22.84
CA ALA A 473 -31.43 -8.74 -23.03
C ALA A 473 -32.17 -8.51 -21.71
N HIS A 474 -32.08 -9.47 -20.78
CA HIS A 474 -32.69 -9.36 -19.46
C HIS A 474 -32.02 -8.25 -18.63
N ARG A 475 -30.68 -8.20 -18.57
CA ARG A 475 -29.93 -7.16 -17.86
C ARG A 475 -30.18 -5.76 -18.43
N MET A 476 -30.36 -5.63 -19.75
CA MET A 476 -30.73 -4.35 -20.37
C MET A 476 -32.15 -3.88 -19.98
N ALA A 477 -33.07 -4.83 -19.79
CA ALA A 477 -34.41 -4.51 -19.27
C ALA A 477 -34.36 -4.13 -17.78
N GLU A 478 -33.52 -4.80 -16.99
CA GLU A 478 -33.28 -4.44 -15.58
C GLU A 478 -32.67 -3.03 -15.46
N LEU A 479 -31.67 -2.70 -16.28
CA LEU A 479 -31.07 -1.37 -16.35
C LEU A 479 -32.10 -0.30 -16.67
N ALA A 480 -32.94 -0.54 -17.69
CA ALA A 480 -33.99 0.41 -18.06
C ALA A 480 -35.00 0.64 -16.91
N ALA A 481 -35.41 -0.44 -16.23
CA ALA A 481 -36.32 -0.36 -15.10
C ALA A 481 -35.68 0.33 -13.87
N ALA A 482 -34.37 0.12 -13.65
CA ALA A 482 -33.64 0.73 -12.57
C ALA A 482 -33.47 2.25 -12.78
N VAL A 483 -33.10 2.66 -13.98
CA VAL A 483 -32.95 4.09 -14.35
C VAL A 483 -34.30 4.81 -14.27
N ASP A 484 -35.38 4.18 -14.73
CA ASP A 484 -36.74 4.71 -14.58
C ASP A 484 -37.15 4.86 -13.10
N ALA A 485 -36.83 3.88 -12.24
CA ALA A 485 -37.09 3.95 -10.80
C ALA A 485 -36.32 5.09 -10.13
N LEU A 486 -35.11 5.41 -10.61
CA LEU A 486 -34.33 6.58 -10.15
C LEU A 486 -34.85 7.89 -10.70
N GLY A 487 -35.65 7.85 -11.78
CA GLY A 487 -36.21 9.02 -12.47
C GLY A 487 -35.27 9.61 -13.53
N GLY A 488 -34.26 8.84 -13.99
CA GLY A 488 -33.34 9.25 -15.05
C GLY A 488 -33.94 9.13 -16.46
N GLU A 489 -33.24 9.69 -17.44
CA GLU A 489 -33.56 9.51 -18.87
C GLU A 489 -33.24 8.08 -19.33
N PRO A 490 -33.88 7.55 -20.38
CA PRO A 490 -33.59 6.21 -20.88
C PRO A 490 -32.09 5.97 -21.10
N PRO A 491 -31.54 4.84 -20.62
CA PRO A 491 -30.09 4.60 -20.66
C PRO A 491 -29.56 4.44 -22.09
N SER A 492 -28.32 4.84 -22.29
CA SER A 492 -27.54 4.65 -23.53
C SER A 492 -26.50 3.54 -23.34
N LEU A 493 -26.10 2.90 -24.46
CA LEU A 493 -25.12 1.80 -24.46
C LEU A 493 -23.98 2.08 -25.46
N LEU A 494 -22.71 1.80 -25.09
CA LEU A 494 -21.57 1.83 -26.02
C LEU A 494 -21.39 0.53 -26.79
N ASP A 495 -21.96 -0.57 -26.32
CA ASP A 495 -21.97 -1.89 -26.98
C ASP A 495 -20.60 -2.59 -27.04
N TYR A 496 -19.74 -2.34 -26.06
CA TYR A 496 -18.56 -3.18 -25.81
C TYR A 496 -18.96 -4.48 -25.07
N GLU A 497 -18.06 -5.45 -25.08
CA GLU A 497 -18.19 -6.67 -24.28
C GLU A 497 -17.58 -6.46 -22.89
N ASP A 498 -18.23 -7.03 -21.87
CA ASP A 498 -17.72 -7.09 -20.51
C ASP A 498 -16.38 -7.84 -20.50
N SER A 499 -15.32 -7.21 -19.97
CA SER A 499 -13.98 -7.80 -19.88
C SER A 499 -13.91 -8.92 -18.84
N GLY A 500 -14.97 -9.11 -18.06
CA GLY A 500 -14.99 -10.03 -16.95
C GLY A 500 -14.05 -9.61 -15.84
N MET A 501 -14.17 -10.28 -14.75
CA MET A 501 -13.36 -10.07 -13.58
C MET A 501 -12.95 -11.40 -12.98
N GLN A 502 -11.67 -11.58 -12.75
CA GLN A 502 -11.19 -12.63 -11.85
C GLN A 502 -10.59 -11.98 -10.62
N TRP A 503 -10.88 -12.55 -9.47
CA TRP A 503 -10.25 -12.10 -8.23
C TRP A 503 -8.81 -12.59 -8.19
N ILE A 504 -7.86 -11.67 -8.39
CA ILE A 504 -6.43 -11.93 -8.20
C ILE A 504 -6.15 -12.08 -6.71
N THR A 505 -6.94 -11.38 -5.87
CA THR A 505 -7.02 -11.55 -4.41
C THR A 505 -8.46 -11.38 -3.96
N GLU A 506 -8.75 -11.60 -2.67
CA GLU A 506 -10.07 -11.26 -2.09
C GLU A 506 -10.48 -9.78 -2.29
N THR A 507 -9.55 -8.91 -2.70
CA THR A 507 -9.76 -7.46 -2.79
C THR A 507 -9.23 -6.78 -4.05
N VAL A 508 -8.52 -7.51 -4.92
CA VAL A 508 -8.00 -7.00 -6.20
C VAL A 508 -8.58 -7.82 -7.33
N ALA A 509 -9.30 -7.15 -8.20
CA ALA A 509 -9.81 -7.72 -9.43
C ALA A 509 -8.83 -7.46 -10.59
N GLY A 510 -8.72 -8.45 -11.49
CA GLY A 510 -8.03 -8.35 -12.76
C GLY A 510 -8.94 -8.79 -13.91
N PRO A 511 -8.55 -8.55 -15.17
CA PRO A 511 -9.33 -9.01 -16.31
C PRO A 511 -9.33 -10.53 -16.41
N ALA A 512 -10.37 -11.09 -17.00
CA ALA A 512 -10.43 -12.52 -17.31
C ALA A 512 -9.34 -12.92 -18.32
N ASP A 513 -8.85 -14.15 -18.26
CA ASP A 513 -7.80 -14.64 -19.17
C ASP A 513 -8.28 -14.81 -20.63
N ASP A 514 -9.60 -14.96 -20.84
CA ASP A 514 -10.24 -15.24 -22.13
C ASP A 514 -10.96 -14.00 -22.70
N LEU A 515 -10.28 -12.86 -22.76
CA LEU A 515 -10.85 -11.62 -23.30
C LEU A 515 -11.31 -11.76 -24.75
N GLY A 516 -12.56 -11.37 -25.03
CA GLY A 516 -13.08 -11.20 -26.39
C GLY A 516 -12.39 -10.05 -27.14
N GLU A 517 -12.42 -10.07 -28.47
CA GLU A 517 -11.84 -8.97 -29.27
C GLU A 517 -12.51 -7.62 -29.00
N ARG A 518 -13.78 -7.63 -28.61
CA ARG A 518 -14.58 -6.44 -28.30
C ARG A 518 -14.64 -6.11 -26.81
N ALA A 519 -13.84 -6.80 -25.97
CA ALA A 519 -13.78 -6.49 -24.55
C ALA A 519 -13.40 -5.01 -24.33
N LEU A 520 -14.07 -4.34 -23.39
CA LEU A 520 -13.90 -2.92 -23.15
C LEU A 520 -12.43 -2.55 -22.86
N THR A 521 -11.72 -3.38 -22.10
CA THR A 521 -10.30 -3.16 -21.78
C THR A 521 -9.36 -3.30 -22.98
N ASN A 522 -9.79 -3.96 -24.08
CA ASN A 522 -9.04 -4.05 -25.33
C ASN A 522 -9.27 -2.84 -26.26
N ALA A 523 -10.34 -2.07 -26.03
CA ALA A 523 -10.64 -0.91 -26.84
C ALA A 523 -9.63 0.23 -26.60
N PRO A 524 -9.16 0.95 -27.65
CA PRO A 524 -8.33 2.14 -27.47
C PRO A 524 -9.06 3.20 -26.65
N LEU A 525 -8.37 3.78 -25.67
CA LEU A 525 -8.94 4.81 -24.77
C LEU A 525 -9.50 6.02 -25.53
N ASP A 526 -8.85 6.43 -26.62
CA ASP A 526 -9.28 7.53 -27.47
C ASP A 526 -10.55 7.20 -28.24
N GLU A 527 -10.77 5.95 -28.64
CA GLU A 527 -12.00 5.51 -29.28
C GLU A 527 -13.18 5.55 -28.30
N VAL A 528 -13.01 4.97 -27.10
CA VAL A 528 -14.04 5.00 -26.05
C VAL A 528 -14.34 6.45 -25.65
N ALA A 529 -13.31 7.27 -25.47
CA ALA A 529 -13.47 8.68 -25.13
C ALA A 529 -14.24 9.46 -26.20
N ALA A 530 -13.97 9.21 -27.51
CA ALA A 530 -14.68 9.85 -28.60
C ALA A 530 -16.18 9.53 -28.58
N GLN A 531 -16.55 8.27 -28.32
CA GLN A 531 -17.97 7.86 -28.20
C GLN A 531 -18.66 8.55 -27.00
N VAL A 532 -17.97 8.66 -25.87
CA VAL A 532 -18.47 9.41 -24.68
C VAL A 532 -18.64 10.90 -25.02
N VAL A 533 -17.70 11.51 -25.76
CA VAL A 533 -17.82 12.91 -26.21
C VAL A 533 -19.03 13.11 -27.10
N ASP A 534 -19.23 12.22 -28.08
CA ASP A 534 -20.37 12.32 -29.01
C ASP A 534 -21.70 12.17 -28.26
N TRP A 535 -21.77 11.25 -27.29
CA TRP A 535 -22.93 11.12 -26.42
C TRP A 535 -23.13 12.39 -25.57
N ALA A 536 -22.08 12.90 -24.90
CA ALA A 536 -22.19 14.09 -24.07
C ALA A 536 -22.68 15.32 -24.85
N ARG A 537 -22.21 15.48 -26.07
CA ARG A 537 -22.66 16.56 -26.98
C ARG A 537 -24.11 16.39 -27.42
N ARG A 538 -24.52 15.15 -27.76
CA ARG A 538 -25.88 14.86 -28.20
C ARG A 538 -26.91 15.12 -27.08
N GLU A 539 -26.58 14.75 -25.85
CA GLU A 539 -27.46 14.95 -24.69
C GLU A 539 -27.32 16.34 -24.05
N GLY A 540 -26.36 17.17 -24.49
CA GLY A 540 -26.15 18.53 -23.98
C GLY A 540 -25.69 18.56 -22.53
N LEU A 541 -24.78 17.66 -22.17
CA LEU A 541 -24.33 17.48 -20.78
C LEU A 541 -23.45 18.64 -20.31
N SER A 542 -23.63 19.03 -19.05
CA SER A 542 -22.85 20.06 -18.38
C SER A 542 -21.73 19.47 -17.51
N TYR A 543 -21.85 18.21 -17.10
CA TYR A 543 -20.91 17.45 -16.30
C TYR A 543 -20.90 15.98 -16.74
N LEU A 544 -19.73 15.34 -16.60
CA LEU A 544 -19.60 13.90 -16.58
C LEU A 544 -19.31 13.43 -15.15
N VAL A 545 -19.88 12.29 -14.78
CA VAL A 545 -19.67 11.60 -13.51
C VAL A 545 -19.27 10.18 -13.82
N THR A 546 -18.17 9.70 -13.23
CA THR A 546 -17.71 8.31 -13.38
C THR A 546 -16.96 7.86 -12.12
N TYR A 547 -16.38 6.67 -12.13
CA TYR A 547 -15.58 6.15 -11.03
C TYR A 547 -14.34 6.99 -10.76
N ASP A 548 -13.74 6.82 -9.59
CA ASP A 548 -12.40 7.31 -9.29
C ASP A 548 -11.32 6.52 -10.05
N SER A 549 -10.05 6.94 -9.93
CA SER A 549 -8.92 6.32 -10.64
C SER A 549 -8.67 4.85 -10.27
N THR A 550 -9.28 4.36 -9.19
CA THR A 550 -9.18 2.96 -8.77
C THR A 550 -10.32 2.09 -9.31
N GLY A 551 -11.30 2.69 -10.01
CA GLY A 551 -12.49 1.98 -10.45
C GLY A 551 -13.34 1.46 -9.29
N GLY A 552 -13.36 2.18 -8.16
CA GLY A 552 -14.06 1.76 -6.95
C GLY A 552 -13.38 0.58 -6.24
N TYR A 553 -13.67 -0.64 -6.64
CA TYR A 553 -13.07 -1.86 -6.07
C TYR A 553 -11.97 -2.47 -6.98
N GLY A 554 -11.62 -1.82 -8.09
CA GLY A 554 -10.52 -2.21 -8.97
C GLY A 554 -10.95 -3.03 -10.18
N HIS A 555 -12.25 -3.05 -10.54
CA HIS A 555 -12.71 -3.72 -11.77
C HIS A 555 -12.00 -3.12 -12.99
N PRO A 556 -11.41 -3.94 -13.89
CA PRO A 556 -10.65 -3.45 -15.04
C PRO A 556 -11.44 -2.50 -15.94
N ASP A 557 -12.72 -2.80 -16.19
CA ASP A 557 -13.60 -1.94 -16.99
C ASP A 557 -13.89 -0.60 -16.34
N HIS A 558 -14.02 -0.54 -15.00
CA HIS A 558 -14.21 0.70 -14.26
C HIS A 558 -12.97 1.59 -14.35
N VAL A 559 -11.77 1.00 -14.21
CA VAL A 559 -10.48 1.71 -14.36
C VAL A 559 -10.34 2.23 -15.79
N HIS A 560 -10.66 1.40 -16.79
CA HIS A 560 -10.60 1.80 -18.20
C HIS A 560 -11.54 2.97 -18.51
N LEU A 561 -12.79 2.90 -18.02
CA LEU A 561 -13.76 4.00 -18.18
C LEU A 561 -13.40 5.26 -17.40
N HIS A 562 -12.75 5.16 -16.23
CA HIS A 562 -12.21 6.35 -15.58
C HIS A 562 -11.24 7.08 -16.52
N HIS A 563 -10.27 6.38 -17.10
CA HIS A 563 -9.29 6.98 -18.02
C HIS A 563 -9.93 7.53 -19.29
N ALA A 564 -10.87 6.79 -19.90
CA ALA A 564 -11.62 7.27 -21.04
C ALA A 564 -12.48 8.50 -20.69
N GLY A 565 -13.12 8.52 -19.52
CA GLY A 565 -13.90 9.64 -19.00
C GLY A 565 -13.06 10.91 -18.77
N VAL A 566 -11.83 10.78 -18.24
CA VAL A 566 -10.88 11.90 -18.09
C VAL A 566 -10.55 12.52 -19.46
N LEU A 567 -10.23 11.66 -20.44
CA LEU A 567 -9.94 12.10 -21.80
C LEU A 567 -11.18 12.74 -22.47
N ALA A 568 -12.35 12.11 -22.32
CA ALA A 568 -13.60 12.62 -22.88
C ALA A 568 -13.98 13.98 -22.30
N ALA A 569 -13.87 14.18 -21.00
CA ALA A 569 -14.16 15.45 -20.35
C ALA A 569 -13.25 16.57 -20.85
N ALA A 570 -11.95 16.29 -21.01
CA ALA A 570 -10.98 17.22 -21.58
C ALA A 570 -11.31 17.57 -23.03
N LEU A 571 -11.68 16.60 -23.87
CA LEU A 571 -12.05 16.80 -25.28
C LEU A 571 -13.40 17.50 -25.45
N ALA A 572 -14.35 17.26 -24.56
CA ALA A 572 -15.66 17.91 -24.57
C ALA A 572 -15.64 19.31 -23.93
N GLY A 573 -14.61 19.62 -23.14
CA GLY A 573 -14.49 20.87 -22.40
C GLY A 573 -15.48 20.99 -21.24
N ILE A 574 -15.91 19.88 -20.63
CA ILE A 574 -16.84 19.83 -19.49
C ILE A 574 -16.15 19.21 -18.26
N PRO A 575 -16.52 19.61 -17.03
CA PRO A 575 -15.92 19.04 -15.83
C PRO A 575 -16.25 17.56 -15.65
N LEU A 576 -15.25 16.79 -15.19
CA LEU A 576 -15.42 15.43 -14.70
C LEU A 576 -15.50 15.42 -13.18
N ILE A 577 -16.49 14.72 -12.67
CA ILE A 577 -16.66 14.43 -11.25
C ILE A 577 -16.43 12.92 -11.03
N GLU A 578 -15.58 12.59 -10.07
CA GLU A 578 -15.33 11.21 -9.63
C GLU A 578 -16.25 10.87 -8.47
N VAL A 579 -16.89 9.70 -8.53
CA VAL A 579 -17.59 9.10 -7.40
C VAL A 579 -16.60 8.28 -6.59
N LEU A 580 -16.49 8.61 -5.32
CA LEU A 580 -15.55 7.98 -4.41
C LEU A 580 -16.15 6.70 -3.81
N PRO A 581 -15.38 5.61 -3.72
CA PRO A 581 -15.86 4.36 -3.17
C PRO A 581 -16.21 4.51 -1.69
N THR A 582 -17.30 3.87 -1.28
CA THR A 582 -17.71 3.81 0.12
C THR A 582 -17.19 2.51 0.74
N ARG A 583 -16.33 2.63 1.75
CA ARG A 583 -15.88 1.50 2.56
C ARG A 583 -15.95 1.87 4.03
N LYS A 584 -16.41 0.94 4.84
CA LYS A 584 -16.51 1.16 6.29
C LYS A 584 -15.16 1.58 6.88
N GLY A 585 -15.15 2.72 7.57
CA GLY A 585 -13.94 3.30 8.19
C GLY A 585 -13.02 4.08 7.24
N ILE A 586 -13.28 4.10 5.92
CA ILE A 586 -12.43 4.82 4.93
C ILE A 586 -13.27 5.91 4.27
N ARG A 587 -12.89 7.17 4.46
CA ARG A 587 -13.44 8.33 3.75
C ARG A 587 -12.35 9.02 2.91
N TRP A 588 -12.42 8.82 1.61
CA TRP A 588 -11.56 9.46 0.63
C TRP A 588 -11.69 10.99 0.65
N ARG A 589 -10.63 11.71 0.23
CA ARG A 589 -10.66 13.16 0.14
C ARG A 589 -11.66 13.61 -0.92
N GLY A 590 -12.76 14.22 -0.51
CA GLY A 590 -13.86 14.68 -1.36
C GLY A 590 -14.98 15.30 -0.55
N GLU A 591 -16.02 15.73 -1.25
CA GLU A 591 -17.27 16.21 -0.67
C GLU A 591 -18.17 15.01 -0.39
N TRP A 592 -18.53 14.79 0.88
CA TRP A 592 -19.40 13.71 1.31
C TRP A 592 -20.74 14.26 1.78
N THR A 593 -21.83 13.72 1.22
CA THR A 593 -23.19 14.14 1.55
C THR A 593 -24.08 12.94 1.78
N GLU A 594 -24.80 12.92 2.90
CA GLU A 594 -25.84 11.95 3.20
C GLU A 594 -27.13 12.32 2.45
N LEU A 595 -27.74 11.33 1.80
CA LEU A 595 -28.93 11.48 0.96
C LEU A 595 -30.05 10.50 1.35
N PRO A 596 -30.47 10.44 2.65
CA PRO A 596 -31.40 9.42 3.14
C PRO A 596 -32.80 9.54 2.52
N HIS A 597 -33.17 10.70 1.98
CA HIS A 597 -34.45 10.94 1.31
C HIS A 597 -34.59 10.12 0.01
N THR A 598 -33.50 9.70 -0.62
CA THR A 598 -33.49 8.95 -1.88
C THR A 598 -33.78 7.46 -1.71
N ARG A 599 -33.85 6.96 -0.46
CA ARG A 599 -33.97 5.52 -0.11
C ARG A 599 -34.99 4.76 -0.95
N ALA A 600 -36.21 5.30 -1.07
CA ALA A 600 -37.29 4.59 -1.75
C ALA A 600 -36.97 4.30 -3.23
N ARG A 601 -36.40 5.28 -3.94
CA ARG A 601 -35.99 5.15 -5.34
C ARG A 601 -34.79 4.19 -5.48
N VAL A 602 -33.78 4.34 -4.62
CA VAL A 602 -32.59 3.46 -4.65
C VAL A 602 -32.96 2.01 -4.38
N VAL A 603 -33.85 1.74 -3.39
CA VAL A 603 -34.36 0.38 -3.13
C VAL A 603 -35.09 -0.18 -4.36
N ALA A 604 -35.91 0.63 -5.04
CA ALA A 604 -36.62 0.20 -6.24
C ALA A 604 -35.66 -0.12 -7.39
N ALA A 605 -34.66 0.71 -7.62
CA ALA A 605 -33.64 0.52 -8.64
C ALA A 605 -32.77 -0.73 -8.38
N VAL A 606 -32.26 -0.88 -7.16
CA VAL A 606 -31.48 -2.07 -6.78
C VAL A 606 -32.29 -3.35 -6.92
N ARG A 607 -33.59 -3.33 -6.61
CA ARG A 607 -34.49 -4.49 -6.83
C ARG A 607 -34.76 -4.80 -8.28
N ALA A 608 -34.60 -3.84 -9.19
CA ALA A 608 -34.75 -4.07 -10.61
C ALA A 608 -33.64 -5.01 -11.14
N HIS A 609 -32.44 -4.98 -10.56
CA HIS A 609 -31.30 -5.85 -10.91
C HIS A 609 -31.40 -7.21 -10.23
N ALA A 610 -32.52 -7.90 -10.44
CA ALA A 610 -32.83 -9.18 -9.79
C ALA A 610 -31.90 -10.33 -10.18
N THR A 611 -31.18 -10.22 -11.31
CA THR A 611 -30.15 -11.19 -11.71
C THR A 611 -28.85 -11.00 -10.95
N GLN A 612 -28.54 -9.80 -10.44
CA GLN A 612 -27.23 -9.43 -9.88
C GLN A 612 -27.21 -9.37 -8.36
N VAL A 613 -28.30 -8.91 -7.76
CA VAL A 613 -28.36 -8.69 -6.30
C VAL A 613 -29.71 -9.06 -5.71
N THR A 614 -29.69 -9.46 -4.43
CA THR A 614 -30.88 -9.66 -3.63
C THR A 614 -30.89 -8.63 -2.49
N VAL A 615 -31.94 -7.82 -2.36
CA VAL A 615 -32.08 -6.86 -1.26
C VAL A 615 -32.42 -7.61 0.02
N ALA A 616 -31.47 -7.67 0.97
CA ALA A 616 -31.59 -8.37 2.24
C ALA A 616 -32.19 -7.52 3.35
N ASP A 617 -31.76 -6.24 3.45
CA ASP A 617 -32.31 -5.28 4.42
C ASP A 617 -32.43 -3.88 3.77
N PRO A 618 -33.63 -3.49 3.33
CA PRO A 618 -33.87 -2.20 2.69
C PRO A 618 -33.99 -1.04 3.72
N ALA A 619 -34.05 -1.35 5.00
CA ALA A 619 -34.32 -0.38 6.08
C ALA A 619 -33.14 -0.22 7.05
N HIS A 620 -31.97 -0.80 6.71
CA HIS A 620 -30.76 -0.67 7.52
C HIS A 620 -30.46 0.81 7.79
N GLU A 621 -30.04 1.16 9.01
CA GLU A 621 -29.82 2.57 9.41
C GLU A 621 -28.81 3.30 8.51
N ASP A 622 -27.72 2.65 8.13
CA ASP A 622 -26.64 3.22 7.34
C ASP A 622 -26.84 3.12 5.81
N GLY A 623 -27.90 2.42 5.33
CA GLY A 623 -28.10 2.25 3.89
C GLY A 623 -29.06 1.12 3.51
N ILE A 624 -28.68 0.32 2.52
CA ILE A 624 -29.43 -0.83 2.01
C ILE A 624 -28.45 -2.03 1.99
N VAL A 625 -28.81 -3.14 2.62
CA VAL A 625 -27.99 -4.36 2.58
C VAL A 625 -28.42 -5.23 1.42
N VAL A 626 -27.47 -5.59 0.56
CA VAL A 626 -27.66 -6.50 -0.57
C VAL A 626 -26.80 -7.75 -0.39
N ILE A 627 -27.14 -8.80 -1.13
CA ILE A 627 -26.41 -10.06 -1.24
C ILE A 627 -26.13 -10.29 -2.75
N HIS A 628 -24.85 -10.48 -3.10
CA HIS A 628 -24.39 -10.79 -4.45
C HIS A 628 -24.42 -12.30 -4.74
N SER A 629 -24.14 -12.69 -5.99
CA SER A 629 -24.14 -14.09 -6.49
C SER A 629 -23.29 -15.05 -5.63
N GLY A 630 -22.12 -14.61 -5.16
CA GLY A 630 -21.25 -15.37 -4.27
C GLY A 630 -21.65 -15.38 -2.79
N GLY A 631 -22.84 -14.83 -2.42
CA GLY A 631 -23.31 -14.75 -1.05
C GLY A 631 -22.68 -13.61 -0.23
N GLN A 632 -21.83 -12.79 -0.82
CA GLN A 632 -21.23 -11.63 -0.16
C GLN A 632 -22.31 -10.59 0.17
N ARG A 633 -22.25 -10.07 1.41
CA ARG A 633 -23.14 -9.00 1.86
C ARG A 633 -22.46 -7.65 1.69
N GLU A 634 -23.13 -6.73 1.03
CA GLU A 634 -22.67 -5.36 0.84
C GLU A 634 -23.69 -4.37 1.40
N LEU A 635 -23.17 -3.28 1.99
CA LEU A 635 -23.97 -2.13 2.40
C LEU A 635 -23.87 -1.05 1.32
N ILE A 636 -24.99 -0.78 0.63
CA ILE A 636 -25.12 0.35 -0.30
C ILE A 636 -25.53 1.57 0.51
N PRO A 637 -24.63 2.56 0.69
CA PRO A 637 -24.94 3.73 1.53
C PRO A 637 -25.88 4.68 0.81
N LEU A 638 -26.71 5.38 1.57
CA LEU A 638 -27.48 6.52 1.09
C LEU A 638 -26.67 7.80 1.28
N ALA A 639 -25.48 7.80 0.72
CA ALA A 639 -24.51 8.88 0.76
C ALA A 639 -23.68 8.87 -0.52
N VAL A 640 -23.14 10.00 -0.90
CA VAL A 640 -22.23 10.10 -2.03
C VAL A 640 -20.97 10.86 -1.64
N GLY A 641 -19.81 10.34 -2.07
CA GLY A 641 -18.52 11.02 -2.04
C GLY A 641 -18.16 11.53 -3.44
N LEU A 642 -17.90 12.80 -3.58
CA LEU A 642 -17.61 13.45 -4.86
C LEU A 642 -16.28 14.16 -4.84
N ARG A 643 -15.52 14.08 -5.96
CA ARG A 643 -14.27 14.79 -6.17
C ARG A 643 -14.20 15.30 -7.60
N ARG A 644 -13.69 16.53 -7.80
CA ARG A 644 -13.35 17.00 -9.15
C ARG A 644 -12.10 16.29 -9.63
N SER A 645 -12.14 15.71 -10.81
CA SER A 645 -10.93 15.17 -11.45
C SER A 645 -9.95 16.31 -11.75
N THR A 646 -8.67 16.13 -11.38
CA THR A 646 -7.64 17.17 -11.55
C THR A 646 -7.05 17.22 -12.96
N GLY A 647 -7.49 16.34 -13.85
CA GLY A 647 -7.11 16.38 -15.28
C GLY A 647 -5.62 16.11 -15.57
N THR A 648 -4.82 15.67 -14.60
CA THR A 648 -3.45 15.25 -14.85
C THR A 648 -3.42 13.82 -15.39
N GLY A 649 -3.95 13.65 -16.60
CA GLY A 649 -3.67 12.47 -17.38
C GLY A 649 -2.17 12.39 -17.62
N THR A 650 -1.51 11.38 -17.09
CA THR A 650 -0.14 11.03 -17.46
C THR A 650 -0.13 10.82 -18.97
N GLY A 651 0.45 11.79 -19.68
CA GLY A 651 0.66 11.68 -21.12
C GLY A 651 1.52 10.44 -21.39
N VAL A 652 0.90 9.37 -21.82
CA VAL A 652 1.58 8.30 -22.51
C VAL A 652 2.07 8.90 -23.83
N ARG A 653 3.29 9.43 -23.84
CA ARG A 653 4.01 9.68 -25.09
C ARG A 653 4.30 8.32 -25.72
N THR A 654 3.51 7.97 -26.70
CA THR A 654 3.90 6.95 -27.67
C THR A 654 4.99 7.53 -28.56
N ASP A 655 6.25 7.46 -28.13
CA ASP A 655 7.39 7.63 -29.03
C ASP A 655 7.49 6.38 -29.89
N ARG A 656 6.76 6.38 -31.01
CA ARG A 656 7.10 5.57 -32.16
C ARG A 656 8.29 6.26 -32.87
N THR A 657 9.50 6.01 -32.41
CA THR A 657 10.68 6.24 -33.24
C THR A 657 10.97 4.97 -34.03
N HIS A 658 10.69 5.05 -35.33
CA HIS A 658 11.30 4.18 -36.34
C HIS A 658 12.82 4.20 -36.18
N THR A 659 13.41 3.08 -35.82
CA THR A 659 14.82 2.82 -36.12
C THR A 659 14.90 2.14 -37.47
N SER A 660 15.24 2.91 -38.51
CA SER A 660 15.84 2.39 -39.72
C SER A 660 17.35 2.70 -39.64
N GLY A 661 18.17 1.66 -39.63
CA GLY A 661 19.50 1.61 -40.29
C GLY A 661 20.66 2.22 -39.49
N LEU A 662 21.50 1.44 -38.91
CA LEU A 662 22.90 1.03 -39.19
C LEU A 662 23.47 0.28 -38.03
#